data_9a687ea161c5f02dcc0c64d40fcc1faf
#
_entry.id   9a687ea161c5f02dcc0c64d40fcc1faf
#
_cell.length_a   1.000
_cell.length_b   1.000
_cell.length_c   1.000
_cell.angle_alpha   90.00
_cell.angle_beta   90.00
_cell.angle_gamma   90.00
#
_symmetry.space_group_name_H-M   'P 1'
#
loop_
_entity.id
_entity.type
_entity.pdbx_description
1 polymer ?
#
loop_
_entity_poly.entity_id
_entity_poly.type
_entity_poly.pdbx_seq_one_letter_code
_entity_poly.pdbx_strand_id
1 'polypeptide(L)'
;GKGWKQFKRWENFIEPRVYPQGIIQSGQLYNEYLRLELSNNNFRMLPPNVWTQVGPDNVPLEGSGRKRGIGRLNAIVFHPSDPNTLYVGAPAGGFWKSTDSGQNWNSSTDFLTNIGVSDIAVHPTNPDTLFIITGDRDGGDTYSYGVMKSYDGGNSWQSTGLSFDISSTYYKGNRILMDPINPNVIIVSTSNGVYRSIDGGDNFTHTFTGINIVSMEFHTTNSNIIYAGSKGSTSVYKSVDNGVTWVQSGSGLPLTTDVRRACISVTSANPNVVYALFGNNDNGFYGLYKSSDQGDNWTLQSNSPNLLGWSTNGSDSGGQAWYDLALTVSPIDENIVFVGGVNCWKSLDGGINWNLNTHWYGGGGANYMHADEHMLQYNTLDNKVYSANDGGLYVSDDHGTSWTDISDGLHITQFYKLGVSQTVQNLVIGGTQDNGTFLKDQLNWDAVIGGDGMECIIDYTDENIMYGSIYYGDIRKSTNGGNSFSSIAPSNNGSWVTPYKLDKTDPNIIYAGYDELYKSTDGGSSWNIITNNETGGSRMDQIDISKSNSDIILFSENANLFKTADGGLSWSDLSSSSSLPNKTITGILIHPVNPNRIWLSFSGYSSAEKVYFSDDGGSSWLNISGSLPNVPANCIVLNEIDSLETIYLGTDLGVFTKDSTSNWNNINNISLPNVIVSELEIQYSSNKLFAATFGRGLWSFDLQITSSPIANFNVDDSIFCSLPATVNFTNTSSYSNSYLWDFGDGNTSTSVNPSHTYQNFGNYSVTLFASGPLGIDSITYSSLINISSSNSCIVTLPSSGQGNIQTACNGTLFDVGGPNGNYYDNCNSWITIEPNGADQITLNFLDFDIEAPSGGLSYCNWDYLEIFDGPDTSAPSLGQYCNSLTGSP
;
A
#
# COMPACT_ATOMS: atom_id res chain seq x y z
N GLY A 1 22.71 7.79 3.36
CA GLY A 1 23.86 6.93 3.64
C GLY A 1 23.59 5.51 3.13
N LYS A 2 24.63 4.69 2.95
CA LYS A 2 24.49 3.28 2.55
C LYS A 2 23.66 2.54 3.61
N GLY A 3 22.65 1.75 3.18
CA GLY A 3 21.72 1.04 4.07
C GLY A 3 20.58 1.92 4.63
N TRP A 4 20.47 3.17 4.21
CA TRP A 4 19.42 4.08 4.70
C TRP A 4 18.01 3.65 4.26
N LYS A 5 17.85 3.16 3.02
CA LYS A 5 16.57 2.68 2.49
C LYS A 5 16.04 1.50 3.32
N GLN A 6 16.88 0.49 3.54
CA GLN A 6 16.51 -0.71 4.30
C GLN A 6 16.23 -0.39 5.78
N PHE A 7 17.01 0.53 6.38
CA PHE A 7 16.72 1.01 7.73
C PHE A 7 15.36 1.70 7.79
N LYS A 8 15.01 2.56 6.83
CA LYS A 8 13.72 3.25 6.79
C LYS A 8 12.55 2.30 6.51
N ARG A 9 12.75 1.24 5.74
CA ARG A 9 11.79 0.16 5.57
C ARG A 9 11.51 -0.55 6.90
N TRP A 10 12.57 -0.97 7.59
CA TRP A 10 12.49 -1.60 8.90
C TRP A 10 11.87 -0.67 9.95
N GLU A 11 12.28 0.60 9.98
CA GLU A 11 11.73 1.62 10.85
C GLU A 11 10.21 1.77 10.63
N ASN A 12 9.77 1.96 9.39
CA ASN A 12 8.33 2.07 9.04
C ASN A 12 7.51 0.85 9.51
N PHE A 13 8.09 -0.33 9.47
CA PHE A 13 7.42 -1.55 9.93
C PHE A 13 7.42 -1.66 11.47
N ILE A 14 8.55 -1.41 12.11
CA ILE A 14 8.73 -1.67 13.55
C ILE A 14 8.29 -0.51 14.42
N GLU A 15 8.60 0.74 14.06
CA GLU A 15 8.37 1.91 14.91
C GLU A 15 6.92 2.03 15.38
N PRO A 16 5.90 1.95 14.52
CA PRO A 16 4.50 2.01 14.97
C PRO A 16 4.13 0.91 15.96
N ARG A 17 4.76 -0.25 15.85
CA ARG A 17 4.49 -1.42 16.71
C ARG A 17 5.11 -1.31 18.09
N VAL A 18 6.17 -0.55 18.23
CA VAL A 18 6.95 -0.43 19.48
C VAL A 18 6.85 0.94 20.16
N TYR A 19 6.29 1.93 19.46
CA TYR A 19 6.16 3.30 20.00
C TYR A 19 5.22 3.35 21.21
N PRO A 20 5.51 4.14 22.28
CA PRO A 20 6.74 4.93 22.46
C PRO A 20 7.89 4.17 23.15
N GLN A 21 7.66 2.93 23.64
CA GLN A 21 8.60 2.21 24.50
C GLN A 21 9.85 1.70 23.79
N GLY A 22 9.81 1.52 22.46
CA GLY A 22 10.89 0.97 21.66
C GLY A 22 11.20 -0.51 21.93
N ILE A 23 10.28 -1.26 22.54
CA ILE A 23 10.44 -2.67 22.92
C ILE A 23 9.64 -3.55 21.96
N ILE A 24 10.33 -4.47 21.29
CA ILE A 24 9.70 -5.48 20.45
C ILE A 24 9.08 -6.56 21.33
N GLN A 25 7.76 -6.71 21.25
CA GLN A 25 6.98 -7.71 21.98
C GLN A 25 6.66 -8.92 21.06
N SER A 26 7.69 -9.66 20.70
CA SER A 26 7.59 -10.73 19.70
C SER A 26 6.58 -11.83 20.03
N GLY A 27 6.32 -12.11 21.31
CA GLY A 27 5.38 -13.15 21.75
C GLY A 27 3.91 -12.79 21.69
N GLN A 28 3.57 -11.52 21.59
CA GLN A 28 2.16 -11.10 21.69
C GLN A 28 1.32 -11.61 20.51
N LEU A 29 1.84 -11.54 19.30
CA LEU A 29 1.13 -12.03 18.11
C LEU A 29 0.75 -13.51 18.25
N TYR A 30 1.70 -14.34 18.72
CA TYR A 30 1.48 -15.76 18.96
C TYR A 30 0.41 -16.01 20.05
N ASN A 31 0.53 -15.34 21.18
CA ASN A 31 -0.40 -15.48 22.30
C ASN A 31 -1.82 -15.05 21.93
N GLU A 32 -1.96 -13.97 21.16
CA GLU A 32 -3.27 -13.48 20.72
C GLU A 32 -3.88 -14.41 19.66
N TYR A 33 -3.09 -14.97 18.77
CA TYR A 33 -3.57 -16.01 17.85
C TYR A 33 -4.14 -17.21 18.61
N LEU A 34 -3.40 -17.78 19.57
CA LEU A 34 -3.89 -18.89 20.39
C LEU A 34 -5.17 -18.54 21.14
N ARG A 35 -5.26 -17.31 21.67
CA ARG A 35 -6.46 -16.83 22.36
C ARG A 35 -7.67 -16.80 21.44
N LEU A 36 -7.49 -16.32 20.21
CA LEU A 36 -8.54 -16.27 19.19
C LEU A 36 -8.96 -17.67 18.75
N GLU A 37 -8.01 -18.57 18.52
CA GLU A 37 -8.27 -19.95 18.13
C GLU A 37 -9.09 -20.70 19.20
N LEU A 38 -8.74 -20.56 20.46
CA LEU A 38 -9.48 -21.12 21.58
C LEU A 38 -10.89 -20.54 21.71
N SER A 39 -11.07 -19.24 21.41
CA SER A 39 -12.38 -18.58 21.45
C SER A 39 -13.28 -19.00 20.28
N ASN A 40 -12.71 -19.18 19.10
CA ASN A 40 -13.43 -19.53 17.88
C ASN A 40 -13.92 -20.98 17.83
N ASN A 41 -13.32 -21.90 18.60
CA ASN A 41 -13.79 -23.28 18.69
C ASN A 41 -15.22 -23.43 19.29
N ASN A 42 -15.78 -22.38 19.88
CA ASN A 42 -17.12 -22.34 20.43
C ASN A 42 -18.20 -21.76 19.49
N PHE A 43 -17.83 -21.09 18.36
CA PHE A 43 -18.76 -20.38 17.49
C PHE A 43 -18.33 -20.43 16.00
N ARG A 44 -18.16 -21.62 15.42
CA ARG A 44 -18.07 -21.76 13.96
C ARG A 44 -19.45 -21.79 13.32
N MET A 45 -20.16 -20.67 13.32
CA MET A 45 -21.07 -20.39 12.22
C MET A 45 -20.22 -19.77 11.09
N LEU A 46 -20.10 -20.49 9.98
CA LEU A 46 -19.49 -19.94 8.77
C LEU A 46 -20.33 -18.72 8.36
N PRO A 47 -19.79 -17.51 8.30
CA PRO A 47 -20.51 -16.42 7.65
C PRO A 47 -20.77 -16.80 6.19
N PRO A 48 -21.82 -16.28 5.59
CA PRO A 48 -22.21 -16.64 4.23
C PRO A 48 -21.14 -16.26 3.18
N ASN A 49 -20.21 -15.38 3.52
CA ASN A 49 -19.19 -14.85 2.61
C ASN A 49 -17.80 -15.37 3.00
N VAL A 50 -17.00 -15.65 2.00
CA VAL A 50 -15.61 -16.09 2.11
C VAL A 50 -14.69 -15.09 1.41
N TRP A 51 -13.48 -14.96 1.90
CA TRP A 51 -12.44 -14.22 1.20
C TRP A 51 -12.01 -14.96 -0.06
N THR A 52 -11.89 -14.22 -1.14
CA THR A 52 -11.42 -14.74 -2.43
C THR A 52 -10.11 -14.07 -2.77
N GLN A 53 -9.13 -14.86 -3.15
CA GLN A 53 -7.85 -14.35 -3.61
C GLN A 53 -8.01 -13.63 -4.95
N VAL A 54 -7.38 -12.47 -5.10
CA VAL A 54 -7.44 -11.62 -6.29
C VAL A 54 -6.10 -11.63 -7.05
N GLY A 55 -5.03 -12.03 -6.38
CA GLY A 55 -3.71 -12.16 -7.00
C GLY A 55 -2.66 -11.18 -6.43
N PRO A 56 -1.58 -10.93 -7.18
CA PRO A 56 -1.27 -11.39 -8.55
C PRO A 56 -1.14 -12.90 -8.66
N ASP A 57 -1.69 -13.47 -9.74
CA ASP A 57 -1.57 -14.90 -10.05
C ASP A 57 -0.35 -15.17 -10.93
N ASN A 58 0.04 -14.19 -11.74
CA ASN A 58 1.22 -14.22 -12.58
C ASN A 58 2.13 -13.04 -12.23
N VAL A 59 3.41 -13.19 -12.49
CA VAL A 59 4.38 -12.11 -12.29
C VAL A 59 4.02 -10.91 -13.18
N PRO A 60 3.77 -9.73 -12.60
CA PRO A 60 3.35 -8.54 -13.35
C PRO A 60 4.40 -8.10 -14.38
N LEU A 61 3.93 -7.69 -15.56
CA LEU A 61 4.77 -7.26 -16.67
C LEU A 61 4.89 -5.73 -16.72
N GLU A 62 6.09 -5.25 -17.02
CA GLU A 62 6.28 -3.86 -17.45
C GLU A 62 5.81 -3.69 -18.91
N GLY A 63 5.55 -2.47 -19.34
CA GLY A 63 5.24 -2.14 -20.72
C GLY A 63 6.31 -2.57 -21.75
N SER A 64 7.53 -2.88 -21.30
CA SER A 64 8.60 -3.49 -22.08
C SER A 64 8.44 -5.01 -22.26
N GLY A 65 7.48 -5.65 -21.56
CA GLY A 65 7.29 -7.09 -21.48
C GLY A 65 8.22 -7.80 -20.49
N ARG A 66 8.97 -7.05 -19.68
CA ARG A 66 9.83 -7.61 -18.64
C ARG A 66 8.99 -7.97 -17.39
N LYS A 67 9.16 -9.19 -16.86
CA LYS A 67 8.62 -9.62 -15.57
C LYS A 67 9.26 -8.81 -14.44
N ARG A 68 8.45 -8.22 -13.54
CA ARG A 68 8.96 -7.33 -12.48
C ARG A 68 9.31 -8.06 -11.19
N GLY A 69 8.62 -9.13 -10.87
CA GLY A 69 8.70 -9.90 -9.65
C GLY A 69 7.35 -10.01 -8.96
N ILE A 70 7.23 -10.95 -8.04
CA ILE A 70 5.97 -11.24 -7.33
C ILE A 70 6.11 -11.20 -5.82
N GLY A 71 7.34 -11.26 -5.30
CA GLY A 71 7.67 -11.22 -3.88
C GLY A 71 8.88 -12.06 -3.51
N ARG A 72 9.29 -11.95 -2.24
CA ARG A 72 10.56 -12.49 -1.75
C ARG A 72 10.48 -13.97 -1.39
N LEU A 73 11.51 -14.72 -1.83
CA LEU A 73 11.80 -16.08 -1.40
C LEU A 73 13.17 -16.17 -0.72
N ASN A 74 13.23 -16.85 0.44
CA ASN A 74 14.47 -17.09 1.19
C ASN A 74 15.07 -18.47 0.97
N ALA A 75 14.24 -19.45 0.55
CA ALA A 75 14.67 -20.84 0.45
C ALA A 75 14.10 -21.52 -0.78
N ILE A 76 14.93 -22.38 -1.39
CA ILE A 76 14.53 -23.39 -2.38
C ILE A 76 15.16 -24.71 -2.00
N VAL A 77 14.35 -25.77 -1.95
CA VAL A 77 14.78 -27.14 -1.62
C VAL A 77 14.09 -28.12 -2.57
N PHE A 78 14.71 -29.23 -2.83
CA PHE A 78 14.29 -30.22 -3.83
C PHE A 78 13.84 -31.53 -3.19
N HIS A 79 12.91 -32.18 -3.86
CA HIS A 79 12.52 -33.53 -3.51
C HIS A 79 13.71 -34.52 -3.78
N PRO A 80 14.00 -35.49 -2.90
CA PRO A 80 15.20 -36.28 -2.97
C PRO A 80 15.28 -37.27 -4.16
N SER A 81 14.17 -37.52 -4.87
CA SER A 81 14.10 -38.48 -5.97
C SER A 81 13.23 -38.07 -7.15
N ASP A 82 12.58 -36.89 -7.09
CA ASP A 82 11.77 -36.34 -8.17
C ASP A 82 12.25 -34.93 -8.49
N PRO A 83 12.89 -34.67 -9.64
CA PRO A 83 13.43 -33.37 -9.97
C PRO A 83 12.33 -32.31 -10.26
N ASN A 84 11.09 -32.74 -10.47
CA ASN A 84 9.97 -31.83 -10.75
C ASN A 84 9.29 -31.30 -9.49
N THR A 85 9.55 -31.92 -8.33
CA THR A 85 8.96 -31.48 -7.06
C THR A 85 9.91 -30.51 -6.35
N LEU A 86 9.43 -29.27 -6.18
CA LEU A 86 10.11 -28.12 -5.62
C LEU A 86 9.41 -27.65 -4.35
N TYR A 87 10.19 -27.18 -3.37
CA TYR A 87 9.68 -26.57 -2.15
C TYR A 87 10.34 -25.22 -1.96
N VAL A 88 9.55 -24.16 -1.75
CA VAL A 88 10.09 -22.82 -1.49
C VAL A 88 9.54 -22.23 -0.20
N GLY A 89 10.36 -21.41 0.44
CA GLY A 89 10.03 -20.68 1.66
C GLY A 89 10.04 -19.17 1.44
N ALA A 90 8.88 -18.53 1.64
CA ALA A 90 8.71 -17.10 1.63
C ALA A 90 8.64 -16.56 3.07
N PRO A 91 9.44 -15.54 3.43
CA PRO A 91 9.54 -15.08 4.83
C PRO A 91 8.28 -14.37 5.35
N ALA A 92 7.44 -13.85 4.44
CA ALA A 92 6.13 -13.30 4.77
C ALA A 92 4.97 -14.04 4.08
N GLY A 93 5.27 -14.97 3.15
CA GLY A 93 4.29 -15.64 2.28
C GLY A 93 4.12 -17.13 2.51
N GLY A 94 4.92 -17.76 3.39
CA GLY A 94 4.75 -19.15 3.80
C GLY A 94 5.53 -20.18 3.01
N PHE A 95 5.16 -21.43 3.23
CA PHE A 95 5.67 -22.60 2.52
C PHE A 95 4.84 -22.84 1.25
N TRP A 96 5.55 -23.14 0.15
CA TRP A 96 4.94 -23.48 -1.13
C TRP A 96 5.57 -24.72 -1.73
N LYS A 97 4.74 -25.54 -2.37
CA LYS A 97 5.13 -26.77 -3.04
C LYS A 97 4.63 -26.78 -4.47
N SER A 98 5.50 -27.14 -5.40
CA SER A 98 5.17 -27.51 -6.78
C SER A 98 5.54 -28.97 -7.00
N THR A 99 4.76 -29.69 -7.83
CA THR A 99 5.05 -31.08 -8.29
C THR A 99 5.22 -31.15 -9.80
N ASP A 100 5.34 -30.01 -10.47
CA ASP A 100 5.37 -29.89 -11.93
C ASP A 100 6.41 -28.87 -12.41
N SER A 101 7.55 -28.80 -11.73
CA SER A 101 8.68 -27.90 -12.04
C SER A 101 8.33 -26.41 -11.96
N GLY A 102 7.43 -26.00 -11.05
CA GLY A 102 7.06 -24.61 -10.82
C GLY A 102 5.95 -24.10 -11.73
N GLN A 103 5.19 -24.96 -12.42
CA GLN A 103 4.05 -24.54 -13.23
C GLN A 103 2.82 -24.23 -12.35
N ASN A 104 2.66 -24.98 -11.26
CA ASN A 104 1.62 -24.73 -10.26
C ASN A 104 2.18 -24.80 -8.85
N TRP A 105 1.68 -23.95 -7.96
CA TRP A 105 2.12 -23.83 -6.58
C TRP A 105 0.96 -23.96 -5.59
N ASN A 106 1.19 -24.65 -4.47
CA ASN A 106 0.22 -24.79 -3.39
C ASN A 106 0.86 -24.42 -2.06
N SER A 107 0.17 -23.65 -1.23
CA SER A 107 0.57 -23.29 0.14
C SER A 107 -0.21 -24.13 1.15
N SER A 108 0.41 -24.39 2.32
CA SER A 108 -0.21 -25.14 3.43
C SER A 108 0.05 -24.50 4.80
N THR A 109 0.69 -23.34 4.83
CA THR A 109 1.02 -22.65 6.09
C THR A 109 0.09 -21.50 6.43
N ASP A 110 -0.96 -21.26 5.64
CA ASP A 110 -1.86 -20.10 5.72
C ASP A 110 -2.50 -19.88 7.10
N PHE A 111 -2.71 -20.96 7.85
CA PHE A 111 -3.34 -20.93 9.16
C PHE A 111 -2.38 -21.25 10.31
N LEU A 112 -1.07 -21.25 10.07
CA LEU A 112 -0.09 -21.23 11.14
C LEU A 112 -0.07 -19.86 11.84
N THR A 113 0.37 -19.88 13.08
CA THR A 113 0.48 -18.65 13.91
C THR A 113 1.33 -17.55 13.27
N ASN A 114 2.36 -17.97 12.57
CA ASN A 114 3.21 -17.14 11.73
C ASN A 114 3.53 -17.95 10.48
N ILE A 115 3.15 -17.44 9.33
CA ILE A 115 3.30 -18.15 8.07
C ILE A 115 4.72 -18.09 7.50
N GLY A 116 5.58 -17.17 7.99
CA GLY A 116 6.92 -16.96 7.43
C GLY A 116 7.82 -18.19 7.55
N VAL A 117 8.56 -18.50 6.48
CA VAL A 117 9.49 -19.65 6.38
C VAL A 117 10.87 -19.18 5.97
N SER A 118 11.86 -19.40 6.86
CA SER A 118 13.27 -19.08 6.62
C SER A 118 13.98 -20.15 5.81
N ASP A 119 13.72 -21.45 6.11
CA ASP A 119 14.38 -22.58 5.45
C ASP A 119 13.57 -23.87 5.60
N ILE A 120 13.89 -24.89 4.79
CA ILE A 120 13.16 -26.14 4.66
C ILE A 120 14.15 -27.30 4.68
N ALA A 121 13.80 -28.45 5.30
CA ALA A 121 14.52 -29.69 5.18
C ALA A 121 13.58 -30.82 4.80
N VAL A 122 13.97 -31.63 3.83
CA VAL A 122 13.20 -32.78 3.32
C VAL A 122 13.92 -34.07 3.72
N HIS A 123 13.15 -35.05 4.19
CA HIS A 123 13.70 -36.36 4.57
C HIS A 123 14.23 -37.09 3.33
N PRO A 124 15.48 -37.61 3.35
CA PRO A 124 16.16 -38.07 2.14
C PRO A 124 15.56 -39.33 1.51
N THR A 125 14.76 -40.11 2.24
CA THR A 125 14.17 -41.36 1.76
C THR A 125 12.66 -41.47 2.00
N ASN A 126 12.06 -40.53 2.76
CA ASN A 126 10.63 -40.44 3.00
C ASN A 126 10.18 -38.99 2.83
N PRO A 127 9.96 -38.47 1.61
CA PRO A 127 9.68 -37.08 1.32
C PRO A 127 8.33 -36.61 1.86
N ASP A 128 7.50 -37.47 2.42
CA ASP A 128 6.31 -37.05 3.19
C ASP A 128 6.71 -36.43 4.53
N THR A 129 7.93 -36.63 5.00
CA THR A 129 8.47 -36.01 6.21
C THR A 129 9.30 -34.78 5.83
N LEU A 130 8.81 -33.60 6.26
CA LEU A 130 9.44 -32.30 6.02
C LEU A 130 9.55 -31.53 7.33
N PHE A 131 10.50 -30.62 7.36
CA PHE A 131 10.66 -29.64 8.42
C PHE A 131 10.76 -28.24 7.82
N ILE A 132 10.16 -27.26 8.48
CA ILE A 132 10.39 -25.86 8.21
C ILE A 132 10.88 -25.18 9.48
N ILE A 133 11.80 -24.22 9.34
CA ILE A 133 12.08 -23.26 10.37
C ILE A 133 11.35 -21.96 10.06
N THR A 134 10.53 -21.51 11.01
CA THR A 134 9.68 -20.35 10.84
C THR A 134 10.45 -19.04 10.97
N GLY A 135 9.92 -17.95 10.37
CA GLY A 135 10.46 -16.60 10.49
C GLY A 135 11.15 -16.09 9.22
N ASP A 136 11.96 -15.05 9.42
CA ASP A 136 12.72 -14.38 8.38
C ASP A 136 14.18 -14.18 8.81
N ARG A 137 15.07 -14.92 8.18
CA ARG A 137 16.50 -14.89 8.50
C ARG A 137 17.22 -13.60 8.07
N ASP A 138 16.77 -12.99 6.98
CA ASP A 138 17.46 -11.89 6.34
C ASP A 138 16.86 -10.52 6.69
N GLY A 139 15.57 -10.26 6.39
CA GLY A 139 14.89 -8.99 6.65
C GLY A 139 14.43 -8.82 8.10
N GLY A 140 13.83 -9.86 8.67
CA GLY A 140 13.25 -9.84 10.01
C GLY A 140 11.80 -9.36 10.01
N ASP A 141 11.07 -9.51 8.90
CA ASP A 141 9.65 -9.14 8.76
C ASP A 141 8.76 -10.04 9.59
N THR A 142 9.17 -11.28 9.84
CA THR A 142 8.42 -12.25 10.65
C THR A 142 9.30 -12.89 11.73
N TYR A 143 8.68 -13.32 12.82
CA TYR A 143 9.37 -13.95 13.95
C TYR A 143 9.51 -15.45 13.75
N SER A 144 10.60 -16.03 14.30
CA SER A 144 10.69 -17.48 14.43
C SER A 144 10.10 -17.93 15.76
N TYR A 145 9.11 -18.83 15.72
CA TYR A 145 8.59 -19.49 16.92
C TYR A 145 9.09 -20.95 17.04
N GLY A 146 9.99 -21.35 16.15
CA GLY A 146 10.67 -22.63 16.18
C GLY A 146 10.52 -23.42 14.89
N VAL A 147 10.67 -24.74 15.04
CA VAL A 147 10.62 -25.71 13.94
C VAL A 147 9.28 -26.41 13.90
N MET A 148 8.69 -26.50 12.72
CA MET A 148 7.49 -27.29 12.45
C MET A 148 7.84 -28.51 11.62
N LYS A 149 7.08 -29.58 11.78
CA LYS A 149 7.24 -30.85 11.09
C LYS A 149 5.94 -31.26 10.39
N SER A 150 6.08 -31.79 9.18
CA SER A 150 5.01 -32.44 8.41
C SER A 150 5.32 -33.94 8.25
N TYR A 151 4.27 -34.75 8.16
CA TYR A 151 4.34 -36.18 7.85
C TYR A 151 3.53 -36.55 6.60
N ASP A 152 2.97 -35.56 5.91
CA ASP A 152 2.06 -35.75 4.77
C ASP A 152 2.49 -34.94 3.54
N GLY A 153 3.81 -34.78 3.37
CA GLY A 153 4.39 -34.10 2.22
C GLY A 153 4.19 -32.59 2.24
N GLY A 154 4.04 -32.00 3.44
CA GLY A 154 3.87 -30.56 3.63
C GLY A 154 2.42 -30.10 3.55
N ASN A 155 1.41 -30.97 3.63
CA ASN A 155 -0.01 -30.58 3.62
C ASN A 155 -0.51 -30.12 5.00
N SER A 156 0.07 -30.65 6.08
CA SER A 156 -0.21 -30.21 7.45
C SER A 156 1.07 -30.14 8.29
N TRP A 157 1.03 -29.37 9.36
CA TRP A 157 2.19 -29.03 10.16
C TRP A 157 1.89 -29.14 11.66
N GLN A 158 2.88 -29.63 12.42
CA GLN A 158 2.85 -29.70 13.87
C GLN A 158 4.15 -29.21 14.49
N SER A 159 4.08 -28.70 15.71
CA SER A 159 5.24 -28.24 16.46
C SER A 159 6.20 -29.39 16.77
N THR A 160 7.50 -29.10 16.83
CA THR A 160 8.56 -30.00 17.28
C THR A 160 8.99 -29.68 18.71
N GLY A 161 10.03 -30.37 19.20
CA GLY A 161 10.67 -30.06 20.48
C GLY A 161 11.47 -28.75 20.50
N LEU A 162 11.66 -28.07 19.34
CA LEU A 162 12.30 -26.77 19.27
C LEU A 162 11.26 -25.68 19.05
N SER A 163 10.79 -25.09 20.13
CA SER A 163 9.99 -23.89 20.15
C SER A 163 10.73 -22.78 20.86
N PHE A 164 10.62 -21.56 20.38
CA PHE A 164 11.21 -20.39 21.03
C PHE A 164 10.20 -19.70 21.91
N ASP A 165 10.62 -19.36 23.14
CA ASP A 165 9.85 -18.42 23.97
C ASP A 165 10.04 -17.02 23.43
N ILE A 166 9.12 -16.65 22.53
CA ILE A 166 9.11 -15.35 21.86
C ILE A 166 8.68 -14.20 22.76
N SER A 167 8.24 -14.48 24.01
CA SER A 167 7.91 -13.46 25.00
C SER A 167 9.13 -12.81 25.63
N SER A 168 10.27 -13.49 25.64
CA SER A 168 11.47 -13.07 26.33
C SER A 168 12.67 -12.77 25.43
N THR A 169 12.72 -13.30 24.23
CA THR A 169 13.90 -13.18 23.37
C THR A 169 13.53 -13.24 21.87
N TYR A 170 14.04 -12.29 21.10
CA TYR A 170 13.89 -12.30 19.65
C TYR A 170 14.90 -13.26 19.01
N TYR A 171 14.46 -14.46 18.64
CA TYR A 171 15.27 -15.39 17.87
C TYR A 171 14.90 -15.32 16.38
N LYS A 172 15.93 -15.35 15.53
CA LYS A 172 15.78 -15.65 14.11
C LYS A 172 16.15 -17.10 13.89
N GLY A 173 15.26 -17.87 13.30
CA GLY A 173 15.59 -19.16 12.71
C GLY A 173 16.26 -18.94 11.36
N ASN A 174 17.42 -19.53 11.12
CA ASN A 174 18.20 -19.23 9.93
C ASN A 174 18.20 -20.41 8.93
N ARG A 175 18.76 -21.57 9.32
CA ARG A 175 18.89 -22.75 8.47
C ARG A 175 18.45 -24.00 9.21
N ILE A 176 17.95 -24.98 8.46
CA ILE A 176 17.64 -26.32 8.96
C ILE A 176 18.22 -27.38 8.02
N LEU A 177 18.95 -28.33 8.56
CA LEU A 177 19.53 -29.44 7.82
C LEU A 177 19.08 -30.75 8.44
N MET A 178 18.86 -31.76 7.61
CA MET A 178 18.63 -33.13 8.00
C MET A 178 19.82 -33.99 7.56
N ASP A 179 20.34 -34.82 8.44
CA ASP A 179 21.47 -35.71 8.11
C ASP A 179 21.02 -36.68 7.01
N PRO A 180 21.70 -36.71 5.84
CA PRO A 180 21.31 -37.53 4.71
C PRO A 180 21.51 -39.04 4.95
N ILE A 181 22.28 -39.43 5.98
CA ILE A 181 22.57 -40.82 6.34
C ILE A 181 21.69 -41.26 7.51
N ASN A 182 21.52 -40.39 8.52
CA ASN A 182 20.67 -40.65 9.68
C ASN A 182 19.61 -39.53 9.83
N PRO A 183 18.46 -39.64 9.20
CA PRO A 183 17.43 -38.62 9.19
C PRO A 183 16.81 -38.25 10.56
N ASN A 184 17.10 -39.03 11.61
CA ASN A 184 16.74 -38.67 12.98
C ASN A 184 17.60 -37.49 13.52
N VAL A 185 18.73 -37.20 12.87
CA VAL A 185 19.56 -36.03 13.23
C VAL A 185 19.11 -34.82 12.45
N ILE A 186 18.66 -33.81 13.17
CA ILE A 186 18.24 -32.50 12.65
C ILE A 186 19.16 -31.43 13.25
N ILE A 187 19.74 -30.60 12.41
CA ILE A 187 20.60 -29.47 12.81
C ILE A 187 19.89 -28.17 12.45
N VAL A 188 19.74 -27.31 13.42
CA VAL A 188 19.04 -26.01 13.25
C VAL A 188 19.95 -24.89 13.68
N SER A 189 20.20 -23.92 12.80
CA SER A 189 20.91 -22.72 13.15
C SER A 189 19.99 -21.53 13.40
N THR A 190 20.39 -20.68 14.32
CA THR A 190 19.64 -19.51 14.78
C THR A 190 20.56 -18.31 14.96
N SER A 191 19.97 -17.17 15.27
CA SER A 191 20.71 -15.96 15.68
C SER A 191 21.51 -16.14 16.98
N ASN A 192 21.31 -17.25 17.73
CA ASN A 192 21.99 -17.54 19.00
C ASN A 192 22.77 -18.88 18.97
N GLY A 193 23.02 -19.47 17.81
CA GLY A 193 23.83 -20.66 17.67
C GLY A 193 23.12 -21.81 17.00
N VAL A 194 23.54 -23.06 17.36
CA VAL A 194 23.08 -24.30 16.71
C VAL A 194 22.39 -25.20 17.72
N TYR A 195 21.26 -25.74 17.32
CA TYR A 195 20.47 -26.74 18.04
C TYR A 195 20.55 -28.07 17.26
N ARG A 196 20.60 -29.19 17.99
CA ARG A 196 20.70 -30.52 17.43
C ARG A 196 19.67 -31.45 18.04
N SER A 197 18.94 -32.17 17.18
CA SER A 197 18.10 -33.31 17.55
C SER A 197 18.75 -34.63 17.11
N ILE A 198 18.42 -35.73 17.78
CA ILE A 198 18.78 -37.11 17.41
C ILE A 198 17.59 -38.04 17.36
N ASP A 199 16.40 -37.54 17.55
CA ASP A 199 15.15 -38.29 17.66
C ASP A 199 14.08 -37.80 16.69
N GLY A 200 14.51 -37.23 15.55
CA GLY A 200 13.62 -36.77 14.50
C GLY A 200 12.85 -35.50 14.86
N GLY A 201 13.41 -34.63 15.70
CA GLY A 201 12.87 -33.34 16.10
C GLY A 201 12.03 -33.33 17.35
N ASP A 202 11.91 -34.43 18.07
CA ASP A 202 11.11 -34.48 19.30
C ASP A 202 11.80 -33.75 20.46
N ASN A 203 13.15 -33.79 20.52
CA ASN A 203 13.95 -33.04 21.46
C ASN A 203 15.18 -32.41 20.79
N PHE A 204 15.62 -31.24 21.26
CA PHE A 204 16.78 -30.52 20.78
C PHE A 204 17.73 -30.14 21.92
N THR A 205 19.04 -30.27 21.64
CA THR A 205 20.11 -29.79 22.50
C THR A 205 20.82 -28.60 21.86
N HIS A 206 21.06 -27.54 22.61
CA HIS A 206 21.82 -26.37 22.15
C HIS A 206 23.32 -26.71 22.19
N THR A 207 23.91 -26.99 21.06
CA THR A 207 25.29 -27.50 20.94
C THR A 207 26.34 -26.44 20.66
N PHE A 208 25.91 -25.26 20.13
CA PHE A 208 26.80 -24.13 19.88
C PHE A 208 26.07 -22.86 20.26
N THR A 209 26.63 -22.02 21.15
CA THR A 209 25.94 -20.90 21.77
C THR A 209 26.58 -19.55 21.46
N GLY A 210 25.75 -18.46 21.37
CA GLY A 210 26.23 -17.08 21.34
C GLY A 210 26.77 -16.61 19.97
N ILE A 211 26.62 -17.40 18.91
CA ILE A 211 27.06 -17.06 17.55
C ILE A 211 25.87 -17.10 16.60
N ASN A 212 25.66 -16.05 15.83
CA ASN A 212 24.63 -16.01 14.80
C ASN A 212 25.08 -16.79 13.56
N ILE A 213 24.59 -18.01 13.38
CA ILE A 213 24.94 -18.90 12.25
C ILE A 213 23.87 -18.73 11.16
N VAL A 214 24.26 -18.23 9.98
CA VAL A 214 23.35 -17.89 8.88
C VAL A 214 23.49 -18.77 7.64
N SER A 215 24.54 -19.59 7.58
CA SER A 215 24.78 -20.53 6.49
C SER A 215 25.30 -21.84 7.09
N MET A 216 24.81 -23.00 6.63
CA MET A 216 25.30 -24.31 7.03
C MET A 216 25.18 -25.29 5.87
N GLU A 217 26.17 -26.20 5.76
CA GLU A 217 26.20 -27.28 4.78
C GLU A 217 26.81 -28.55 5.38
N PHE A 218 26.21 -29.70 5.10
CA PHE A 218 26.89 -31.00 5.33
C PHE A 218 27.99 -31.21 4.28
N HIS A 219 29.06 -31.82 4.68
CA HIS A 219 30.01 -32.41 3.73
C HIS A 219 29.30 -33.46 2.87
N THR A 220 29.55 -33.48 1.57
CA THR A 220 28.74 -34.20 0.58
C THR A 220 28.75 -35.71 0.69
N THR A 221 29.76 -36.31 1.38
CA THR A 221 29.89 -37.77 1.53
C THR A 221 30.11 -38.24 2.98
N ASN A 222 30.26 -37.31 3.95
CA ASN A 222 30.47 -37.61 5.35
C ASN A 222 29.67 -36.69 6.25
N SER A 223 28.48 -37.09 6.68
CA SER A 223 27.59 -36.32 7.52
C SER A 223 28.10 -35.99 8.94
N ASN A 224 29.24 -36.59 9.37
CA ASN A 224 29.90 -36.14 10.60
C ASN A 224 30.53 -34.75 10.45
N ILE A 225 30.83 -34.33 9.22
CA ILE A 225 31.43 -33.02 8.95
C ILE A 225 30.30 -32.03 8.52
N ILE A 226 30.25 -30.93 9.25
CA ILE A 226 29.32 -29.81 8.95
C ILE A 226 30.12 -28.51 8.97
N TYR A 227 29.87 -27.65 7.97
CA TYR A 227 30.43 -26.30 7.91
C TYR A 227 29.34 -25.27 8.24
N ALA A 228 29.74 -24.19 8.91
CA ALA A 228 28.83 -23.12 9.31
C ALA A 228 29.47 -21.74 9.11
N GLY A 229 28.76 -20.87 8.43
CA GLY A 229 29.11 -19.45 8.26
C GLY A 229 28.31 -18.55 9.21
N SER A 230 29.00 -17.61 9.86
CA SER A 230 28.38 -16.73 10.83
C SER A 230 28.19 -15.30 10.33
N LYS A 231 27.39 -14.54 11.08
CA LYS A 231 27.14 -13.09 10.89
C LYS A 231 27.43 -12.36 12.21
N GLY A 232 28.08 -11.21 12.11
CA GLY A 232 28.49 -10.40 13.27
C GLY A 232 29.94 -10.67 13.69
N SER A 233 30.20 -11.58 14.63
CA SER A 233 31.58 -12.11 14.90
C SER A 233 31.89 -13.16 13.84
N THR A 234 32.26 -12.70 12.65
CA THR A 234 32.19 -13.51 11.43
C THR A 234 33.39 -14.42 11.26
N SER A 235 33.10 -15.71 11.08
CA SER A 235 34.08 -16.75 10.71
C SER A 235 33.37 -17.95 10.09
N VAL A 236 34.16 -18.93 9.67
CA VAL A 236 33.68 -20.27 9.34
C VAL A 236 33.95 -21.18 10.52
N TYR A 237 32.99 -22.00 10.88
CA TYR A 237 33.07 -23.03 11.90
C TYR A 237 32.91 -24.40 11.27
N LYS A 238 33.51 -25.41 11.87
CA LYS A 238 33.46 -26.82 11.44
C LYS A 238 33.12 -27.70 12.63
N SER A 239 32.23 -28.63 12.43
CA SER A 239 32.01 -29.79 13.28
C SER A 239 32.57 -31.03 12.57
N VAL A 240 33.10 -31.98 13.31
CA VAL A 240 33.57 -33.29 12.81
C VAL A 240 32.88 -34.47 13.51
N ASP A 241 31.88 -34.17 14.33
CA ASP A 241 31.12 -35.10 15.16
C ASP A 241 29.60 -34.93 14.99
N ASN A 242 29.17 -34.61 13.76
CA ASN A 242 27.75 -34.46 13.40
C ASN A 242 27.05 -33.39 14.23
N GLY A 243 27.68 -32.24 14.45
CA GLY A 243 27.13 -31.07 15.11
C GLY A 243 27.10 -31.11 16.64
N VAL A 244 27.84 -32.04 17.30
CA VAL A 244 27.95 -32.10 18.77
C VAL A 244 28.88 -31.02 19.28
N THR A 245 30.05 -30.86 18.63
CA THR A 245 31.01 -29.80 18.97
C THR A 245 31.39 -28.99 17.73
N TRP A 246 31.77 -27.75 17.95
CA TRP A 246 32.12 -26.80 16.90
C TRP A 246 33.42 -26.08 17.21
N VAL A 247 34.28 -25.98 16.22
CA VAL A 247 35.51 -25.21 16.28
C VAL A 247 35.62 -24.26 15.10
N GLN A 248 36.38 -23.18 15.24
CA GLN A 248 36.71 -22.32 14.11
C GLN A 248 37.47 -23.13 13.06
N SER A 249 37.08 -23.08 11.80
CA SER A 249 37.66 -23.79 10.69
C SER A 249 39.06 -23.25 10.41
N GLY A 250 40.03 -24.12 10.26
CA GLY A 250 41.36 -24.02 9.71
C GLY A 250 42.11 -22.69 9.72
N SER A 251 43.23 -22.68 8.99
CA SER A 251 44.05 -21.47 8.80
C SER A 251 43.79 -20.76 7.46
N GLY A 252 44.16 -19.49 7.33
CA GLY A 252 44.06 -18.74 6.08
C GLY A 252 42.75 -17.97 5.88
N LEU A 253 41.81 -18.06 6.81
CA LEU A 253 40.54 -17.23 6.79
C LEU A 253 40.85 -15.79 7.20
N PRO A 254 39.94 -14.83 6.78
CA PRO A 254 40.08 -13.42 7.19
C PRO A 254 39.93 -13.24 8.71
N LEU A 255 40.43 -12.11 9.21
CA LEU A 255 40.16 -11.70 10.59
C LEU A 255 38.67 -11.38 10.79
N THR A 256 38.11 -11.77 11.93
CA THR A 256 36.69 -11.53 12.27
C THR A 256 36.31 -10.04 12.34
N THR A 257 37.32 -9.15 12.53
CA THR A 257 37.15 -7.69 12.54
C THR A 257 36.94 -7.10 11.17
N ASP A 258 37.30 -7.80 10.09
CA ASP A 258 37.35 -7.29 8.73
C ASP A 258 36.09 -7.65 7.92
N VAL A 259 35.32 -8.61 8.45
CA VAL A 259 34.20 -9.26 7.76
C VAL A 259 32.93 -9.27 8.60
N ARG A 260 31.77 -9.25 7.95
CA ARG A 260 30.46 -9.17 8.62
C ARG A 260 29.55 -10.36 8.44
N ARG A 261 29.65 -11.07 7.31
CA ARG A 261 28.81 -12.24 7.00
C ARG A 261 29.63 -13.24 6.18
N ALA A 262 29.47 -14.51 6.48
CA ALA A 262 30.05 -15.63 5.73
C ALA A 262 28.94 -16.53 5.16
N CYS A 263 29.08 -16.93 3.89
CA CYS A 263 28.26 -17.96 3.24
C CYS A 263 29.15 -19.12 2.79
N ILE A 264 28.67 -20.35 2.97
CA ILE A 264 29.42 -21.58 2.69
C ILE A 264 28.77 -22.33 1.54
N SER A 265 29.57 -22.96 0.70
CA SER A 265 29.08 -23.96 -0.26
C SER A 265 30.08 -25.12 -0.40
N VAL A 266 29.52 -26.32 -0.54
CA VAL A 266 30.23 -27.56 -0.81
C VAL A 266 29.87 -28.10 -2.19
N THR A 267 30.66 -29.04 -2.73
CA THR A 267 30.35 -29.65 -4.01
C THR A 267 30.60 -31.15 -4.01
N SER A 268 29.71 -31.93 -4.66
CA SER A 268 29.88 -33.36 -4.90
C SER A 268 30.90 -33.67 -5.98
N ALA A 269 31.25 -32.69 -6.85
CA ALA A 269 32.32 -32.84 -7.83
C ALA A 269 33.67 -33.16 -7.18
N ASN A 270 33.93 -32.60 -6.00
CA ASN A 270 35.10 -32.88 -5.17
C ASN A 270 34.76 -32.68 -3.69
N PRO A 271 34.50 -33.75 -2.93
CA PRO A 271 34.14 -33.65 -1.52
C PRO A 271 35.14 -32.92 -0.62
N ASN A 272 36.44 -32.85 -1.00
CA ASN A 272 37.43 -32.11 -0.22
C ASN A 272 37.34 -30.60 -0.38
N VAL A 273 36.58 -30.11 -1.39
CA VAL A 273 36.48 -28.69 -1.69
C VAL A 273 35.30 -28.03 -0.95
N VAL A 274 35.63 -26.93 -0.31
CA VAL A 274 34.66 -26.03 0.35
C VAL A 274 34.98 -24.60 -0.04
N TYR A 275 33.95 -23.83 -0.35
CA TYR A 275 34.06 -22.42 -0.59
C TYR A 275 33.44 -21.60 0.53
N ALA A 276 34.05 -20.44 0.83
CA ALA A 276 33.57 -19.48 1.79
C ALA A 276 33.60 -18.07 1.18
N LEU A 277 32.41 -17.44 1.06
CA LEU A 277 32.21 -16.08 0.60
C LEU A 277 32.06 -15.15 1.79
N PHE A 278 32.79 -14.04 1.77
CA PHE A 278 32.73 -13.05 2.85
C PHE A 278 32.30 -11.66 2.36
N GLY A 279 31.35 -11.06 3.10
CA GLY A 279 31.03 -9.64 3.02
C GLY A 279 31.91 -8.82 3.98
N ASN A 280 32.37 -7.63 3.53
CA ASN A 280 33.18 -6.72 4.33
C ASN A 280 32.31 -5.84 5.28
N ASN A 281 32.93 -4.97 6.04
CA ASN A 281 32.29 -4.08 6.99
C ASN A 281 31.35 -3.04 6.34
N ASP A 282 31.56 -2.73 5.05
CA ASP A 282 30.68 -1.88 4.23
C ASP A 282 29.63 -2.69 3.46
N ASN A 283 29.50 -3.99 3.78
CA ASN A 283 28.59 -4.97 3.14
C ASN A 283 28.90 -5.24 1.64
N GLY A 284 30.05 -4.83 1.14
CA GLY A 284 30.57 -5.22 -0.16
C GLY A 284 31.35 -6.52 -0.10
N PHE A 285 31.89 -6.93 -1.23
CA PHE A 285 32.71 -8.13 -1.36
C PHE A 285 34.05 -7.98 -0.63
N TYR A 286 34.33 -8.87 0.33
CA TYR A 286 35.65 -8.99 0.96
C TYR A 286 36.54 -9.98 0.23
N GLY A 287 36.00 -11.15 -0.12
CA GLY A 287 36.73 -12.19 -0.83
C GLY A 287 36.02 -13.52 -0.87
N LEU A 288 36.38 -14.31 -1.86
CA LEU A 288 36.04 -15.74 -1.93
C LEU A 288 37.27 -16.55 -1.57
N TYR A 289 37.11 -17.49 -0.65
CA TYR A 289 38.16 -18.42 -0.17
C TYR A 289 37.77 -19.84 -0.57
N LYS A 290 38.79 -20.65 -0.91
CA LYS A 290 38.66 -22.08 -1.21
C LYS A 290 39.53 -22.88 -0.26
N SER A 291 38.97 -23.93 0.28
CA SER A 291 39.71 -25.04 0.87
C SER A 291 39.68 -26.22 -0.07
N SER A 292 40.78 -26.99 -0.16
CA SER A 292 40.87 -28.26 -0.90
C SER A 292 41.13 -29.44 0.04
N ASP A 293 41.04 -29.24 1.35
CA ASP A 293 41.30 -30.20 2.40
C ASP A 293 40.23 -30.20 3.50
N GLN A 294 38.96 -30.06 3.08
CA GLN A 294 37.79 -30.12 3.97
C GLN A 294 37.78 -29.02 5.03
N GLY A 295 38.33 -27.82 4.72
CA GLY A 295 38.33 -26.66 5.60
C GLY A 295 39.46 -26.58 6.60
N ASP A 296 40.53 -27.39 6.46
CA ASP A 296 41.69 -27.31 7.33
C ASP A 296 42.62 -26.17 6.93
N ASN A 297 42.73 -25.85 5.64
CA ASN A 297 43.47 -24.69 5.14
C ASN A 297 42.64 -23.96 4.05
N TRP A 298 42.68 -22.63 4.08
CA TRP A 298 41.94 -21.77 3.18
C TRP A 298 42.87 -20.87 2.37
N THR A 299 42.55 -20.71 1.10
CA THR A 299 43.28 -19.85 0.17
C THR A 299 42.34 -18.86 -0.46
N LEU A 300 42.70 -17.58 -0.44
CA LEU A 300 41.97 -16.52 -1.14
C LEU A 300 42.02 -16.79 -2.65
N GLN A 301 40.85 -16.87 -3.28
CA GLN A 301 40.70 -17.00 -4.74
C GLN A 301 40.66 -15.64 -5.41
N SER A 302 39.80 -14.77 -4.92
CA SER A 302 39.66 -13.40 -5.40
C SER A 302 39.06 -12.46 -4.34
N ASN A 303 39.35 -11.17 -4.47
CA ASN A 303 38.76 -10.09 -3.68
C ASN A 303 38.36 -8.88 -4.56
N SER A 304 38.27 -9.10 -5.86
CA SER A 304 37.92 -8.16 -6.90
C SER A 304 37.42 -8.90 -8.14
N PRO A 305 36.45 -8.35 -8.90
CA PRO A 305 35.71 -7.10 -8.67
C PRO A 305 34.75 -7.18 -7.46
N ASN A 306 34.07 -6.08 -7.09
CA ASN A 306 33.07 -6.13 -6.01
C ASN A 306 31.81 -6.89 -6.49
N LEU A 307 31.70 -8.17 -6.15
CA LEU A 307 30.62 -9.05 -6.56
C LEU A 307 29.26 -8.73 -5.87
N LEU A 308 29.29 -7.98 -4.76
CA LEU A 308 28.13 -7.70 -3.90
C LEU A 308 27.61 -6.27 -4.06
N GLY A 309 28.13 -5.53 -5.05
CA GLY A 309 27.71 -4.19 -5.37
C GLY A 309 26.64 -4.14 -6.47
N TRP A 310 26.29 -2.92 -6.88
CA TRP A 310 25.21 -2.64 -7.85
C TRP A 310 25.70 -2.50 -9.30
N SER A 311 26.98 -2.20 -9.47
CA SER A 311 27.53 -1.89 -10.80
C SER A 311 27.77 -3.14 -11.64
N THR A 312 27.58 -3.02 -12.95
CA THR A 312 27.77 -4.11 -13.91
C THR A 312 29.20 -4.62 -14.03
N ASN A 313 30.18 -3.85 -13.55
CA ASN A 313 31.61 -4.17 -13.60
C ASN A 313 32.25 -4.33 -12.21
N GLY A 314 31.46 -4.26 -11.14
CA GLY A 314 31.94 -4.36 -9.75
C GLY A 314 32.91 -3.25 -9.33
N SER A 315 32.81 -2.05 -9.93
CA SER A 315 33.68 -0.90 -9.61
C SER A 315 33.22 -0.08 -8.42
N ASP A 316 32.01 -0.29 -7.94
CA ASP A 316 31.44 0.39 -6.78
C ASP A 316 31.98 -0.19 -5.47
N SER A 317 31.83 0.58 -4.40
CA SER A 317 32.20 0.16 -3.04
C SER A 317 30.94 -0.12 -2.21
N GLY A 318 31.04 -1.11 -1.28
CA GLY A 318 29.91 -1.53 -0.45
C GLY A 318 28.95 -2.45 -1.19
N GLY A 319 27.83 -2.75 -0.57
CA GLY A 319 26.84 -3.71 -1.05
C GLY A 319 25.74 -3.93 -0.01
N GLN A 320 25.09 -5.08 -0.10
CA GLN A 320 23.99 -5.47 0.79
C GLN A 320 24.24 -6.84 1.48
N ALA A 321 25.50 -7.27 1.64
CA ALA A 321 25.83 -8.58 2.23
C ALA A 321 25.19 -8.85 3.60
N TRP A 322 24.73 -7.82 4.31
CA TRP A 322 23.98 -7.99 5.55
C TRP A 322 22.57 -8.57 5.29
N TYR A 323 22.03 -8.40 4.08
CA TYR A 323 20.68 -8.76 3.67
C TYR A 323 20.70 -9.94 2.68
N ASP A 324 21.33 -9.76 1.53
CA ASP A 324 21.45 -10.70 0.43
C ASP A 324 22.89 -11.25 0.33
N LEU A 325 23.05 -12.54 0.40
CA LEU A 325 24.35 -13.21 0.22
C LEU A 325 24.12 -14.67 -0.10
N ALA A 326 24.36 -15.06 -1.34
CA ALA A 326 24.20 -16.41 -1.83
C ALA A 326 25.49 -16.93 -2.51
N LEU A 327 25.75 -18.22 -2.35
CA LEU A 327 26.89 -18.91 -2.94
C LEU A 327 26.47 -20.33 -3.29
N THR A 328 26.79 -20.79 -4.50
CA THR A 328 26.64 -22.19 -4.88
C THR A 328 27.76 -22.61 -5.82
N VAL A 329 28.11 -23.90 -5.75
CA VAL A 329 29.12 -24.54 -6.60
C VAL A 329 28.48 -25.70 -7.35
N SER A 330 28.84 -25.86 -8.62
CA SER A 330 28.30 -26.95 -9.44
C SER A 330 28.60 -28.34 -8.85
N PRO A 331 27.61 -29.23 -8.82
CA PRO A 331 27.82 -30.61 -8.31
C PRO A 331 28.64 -31.48 -9.24
N ILE A 332 28.92 -31.03 -10.48
CA ILE A 332 29.68 -31.81 -11.51
C ILE A 332 31.02 -31.18 -11.90
N ASP A 333 31.27 -29.93 -11.51
CA ASP A 333 32.53 -29.21 -11.76
C ASP A 333 32.80 -28.21 -10.63
N GLU A 334 33.81 -28.50 -9.80
CA GLU A 334 34.20 -27.68 -8.66
C GLU A 334 34.62 -26.23 -9.03
N ASN A 335 34.89 -25.95 -10.31
CA ASN A 335 35.35 -24.66 -10.78
C ASN A 335 34.19 -23.73 -11.22
N ILE A 336 32.98 -24.26 -11.42
CA ILE A 336 31.80 -23.45 -11.72
C ILE A 336 31.19 -22.97 -10.41
N VAL A 337 31.35 -21.68 -10.14
CA VAL A 337 30.92 -21.03 -8.91
C VAL A 337 29.98 -19.85 -9.23
N PHE A 338 28.87 -19.77 -8.53
CA PHE A 338 27.98 -18.60 -8.58
C PHE A 338 27.97 -17.85 -7.25
N VAL A 339 28.01 -16.54 -7.33
CA VAL A 339 27.87 -15.61 -6.21
C VAL A 339 26.71 -14.69 -6.49
N GLY A 340 25.77 -14.62 -5.54
CA GLY A 340 24.61 -13.72 -5.55
C GLY A 340 24.69 -12.67 -4.46
N GLY A 341 24.34 -11.48 -4.78
CA GLY A 341 24.06 -10.31 -3.98
C GLY A 341 22.97 -9.52 -4.70
N VAL A 342 23.15 -8.22 -4.94
CA VAL A 342 22.25 -7.43 -5.81
C VAL A 342 22.23 -7.97 -7.25
N ASN A 343 23.34 -8.52 -7.71
CA ASN A 343 23.50 -9.16 -9.01
C ASN A 343 24.07 -10.58 -8.83
N CYS A 344 23.93 -11.41 -9.86
CA CYS A 344 24.55 -12.72 -9.86
C CYS A 344 25.81 -12.72 -10.73
N TRP A 345 26.90 -13.28 -10.22
CA TRP A 345 28.20 -13.43 -10.88
C TRP A 345 28.55 -14.90 -11.03
N LYS A 346 29.25 -15.24 -12.11
CA LYS A 346 29.69 -16.59 -12.42
C LYS A 346 31.19 -16.65 -12.66
N SER A 347 31.84 -17.63 -12.07
CA SER A 347 33.23 -18.05 -12.34
C SER A 347 33.23 -19.42 -13.00
N LEU A 348 34.23 -19.68 -13.87
CA LEU A 348 34.51 -20.96 -14.51
C LEU A 348 35.90 -21.53 -14.12
N ASP A 349 36.60 -20.89 -13.18
CA ASP A 349 37.96 -21.20 -12.78
C ASP A 349 38.16 -21.21 -11.26
N GLY A 350 37.10 -21.60 -10.54
CA GLY A 350 37.14 -21.74 -9.08
C GLY A 350 37.15 -20.44 -8.32
N GLY A 351 36.58 -19.40 -8.89
CA GLY A 351 36.44 -18.09 -8.24
C GLY A 351 37.62 -17.16 -8.42
N ILE A 352 38.53 -17.43 -9.38
CA ILE A 352 39.65 -16.55 -9.69
C ILE A 352 39.22 -15.37 -10.58
N ASN A 353 38.47 -15.67 -11.65
CA ASN A 353 37.92 -14.66 -12.56
C ASN A 353 36.39 -14.75 -12.59
N TRP A 354 35.77 -13.57 -12.77
CA TRP A 354 34.33 -13.42 -12.67
C TRP A 354 33.72 -12.73 -13.89
N ASN A 355 32.58 -13.24 -14.33
CA ASN A 355 31.74 -12.60 -15.32
C ASN A 355 30.39 -12.27 -14.67
N LEU A 356 29.87 -11.07 -14.98
CA LEU A 356 28.51 -10.73 -14.62
C LEU A 356 27.56 -11.68 -15.35
N ASN A 357 26.75 -12.43 -14.59
CA ASN A 357 25.85 -13.45 -15.14
C ASN A 357 24.45 -12.88 -15.35
N THR A 358 23.88 -12.27 -14.31
CA THR A 358 22.60 -11.56 -14.37
C THR A 358 22.69 -10.19 -13.74
N HIS A 359 21.78 -9.31 -14.13
CA HIS A 359 21.71 -7.95 -13.59
C HIS A 359 20.26 -7.53 -13.38
N TRP A 360 19.98 -6.84 -12.27
CA TRP A 360 18.64 -6.48 -11.82
C TRP A 360 17.81 -5.61 -12.79
N TYR A 361 18.41 -4.99 -13.79
CA TYR A 361 17.71 -4.35 -14.91
C TYR A 361 18.23 -4.78 -16.30
N GLY A 362 19.01 -5.86 -16.40
CA GLY A 362 19.59 -6.32 -17.66
C GLY A 362 20.74 -5.44 -18.18
N GLY A 363 21.44 -4.73 -17.30
CA GLY A 363 22.56 -3.87 -17.65
C GLY A 363 23.82 -4.66 -18.04
N GLY A 364 24.73 -3.99 -18.80
CA GLY A 364 26.00 -4.58 -19.17
C GLY A 364 25.93 -5.73 -20.18
N GLY A 365 24.79 -5.98 -20.80
CA GLY A 365 24.54 -7.11 -21.71
C GLY A 365 24.25 -8.42 -20.97
N ALA A 366 24.11 -8.40 -19.65
CA ALA A 366 23.73 -9.55 -18.84
C ALA A 366 22.22 -9.85 -18.96
N ASN A 367 21.86 -11.10 -18.68
CA ASN A 367 20.45 -11.48 -18.55
C ASN A 367 19.77 -10.69 -17.41
N TYR A 368 18.48 -10.45 -17.53
CA TYR A 368 17.69 -9.95 -16.42
C TYR A 368 17.40 -11.07 -15.43
N MET A 369 17.60 -10.79 -14.17
CA MET A 369 17.06 -11.50 -13.02
C MET A 369 16.80 -10.49 -11.92
N HIS A 370 15.77 -10.67 -11.12
CA HIS A 370 15.45 -9.72 -10.04
C HIS A 370 16.62 -9.59 -9.07
N ALA A 371 16.72 -8.46 -8.40
CA ALA A 371 17.79 -8.19 -7.43
C ALA A 371 17.67 -9.03 -6.15
N ASP A 372 18.74 -8.98 -5.37
CA ASP A 372 18.81 -9.37 -3.97
C ASP A 372 18.65 -10.90 -3.78
N GLU A 373 19.73 -11.63 -4.15
CA GLU A 373 19.78 -13.09 -4.14
C GLU A 373 19.91 -13.62 -2.71
N HIS A 374 18.91 -14.34 -2.21
CA HIS A 374 18.92 -14.96 -0.89
C HIS A 374 19.43 -16.40 -0.88
N MET A 375 19.19 -17.13 -1.96
CA MET A 375 19.66 -18.50 -2.10
C MET A 375 19.92 -18.86 -3.56
N LEU A 376 21.11 -19.37 -3.84
CA LEU A 376 21.47 -20.06 -5.07
C LEU A 376 21.68 -21.53 -4.75
N GLN A 377 21.04 -22.44 -5.48
CA GLN A 377 21.09 -23.86 -5.18
C GLN A 377 20.99 -24.72 -6.44
N TYR A 378 21.86 -25.71 -6.56
CA TYR A 378 21.75 -26.73 -7.59
C TYR A 378 20.80 -27.86 -7.16
N ASN A 379 19.91 -28.28 -8.04
CA ASN A 379 19.22 -29.56 -7.94
C ASN A 379 20.16 -30.65 -8.44
N THR A 380 20.62 -31.53 -7.55
CA THR A 380 21.58 -32.58 -7.88
C THR A 380 21.01 -33.73 -8.73
N LEU A 381 19.66 -33.77 -8.91
CA LEU A 381 19.03 -34.82 -9.74
C LEU A 381 19.08 -34.48 -11.24
N ASP A 382 19.03 -33.20 -11.59
CA ASP A 382 18.98 -32.75 -13.01
C ASP A 382 20.06 -31.71 -13.34
N ASN A 383 20.87 -31.30 -12.36
CA ASN A 383 21.93 -30.29 -12.45
C ASN A 383 21.47 -28.89 -12.86
N LYS A 384 20.19 -28.57 -12.71
CA LYS A 384 19.69 -27.19 -12.87
C LYS A 384 20.10 -26.35 -11.66
N VAL A 385 20.36 -25.08 -11.90
CA VAL A 385 20.61 -24.08 -10.84
C VAL A 385 19.41 -23.18 -10.68
N TYR A 386 19.07 -22.92 -9.43
CA TYR A 386 17.91 -22.08 -9.05
C TYR A 386 18.39 -20.89 -8.26
N SER A 387 17.66 -19.77 -8.40
CA SER A 387 17.83 -18.56 -7.59
C SER A 387 16.51 -18.19 -6.94
N ALA A 388 16.52 -18.04 -5.63
CA ALA A 388 15.44 -17.45 -4.83
C ALA A 388 15.86 -16.04 -4.41
N ASN A 389 15.06 -15.04 -4.77
CA ASN A 389 15.37 -13.61 -4.59
C ASN A 389 14.12 -12.77 -4.24
N ASP A 390 14.24 -11.45 -4.20
CA ASP A 390 13.13 -10.55 -3.85
C ASP A 390 12.04 -10.44 -4.94
N GLY A 391 12.26 -11.01 -6.13
CA GLY A 391 11.29 -11.09 -7.20
C GLY A 391 10.61 -12.45 -7.37
N GLY A 392 11.11 -13.49 -6.69
CA GLY A 392 10.57 -14.84 -6.79
C GLY A 392 11.60 -15.92 -7.05
N LEU A 393 11.29 -16.87 -7.93
CA LEU A 393 12.11 -18.04 -8.24
C LEU A 393 12.51 -18.08 -9.72
N TYR A 394 13.80 -18.22 -9.96
CA TYR A 394 14.38 -18.39 -11.29
C TYR A 394 15.11 -19.71 -11.41
N VAL A 395 15.12 -20.29 -12.63
CA VAL A 395 15.83 -21.52 -12.94
C VAL A 395 16.66 -21.37 -14.22
N SER A 396 17.84 -21.99 -14.23
CA SER A 396 18.67 -22.19 -15.41
C SER A 396 18.95 -23.67 -15.60
N ASP A 397 18.73 -24.18 -16.79
CA ASP A 397 19.05 -25.56 -17.21
C ASP A 397 20.33 -25.66 -18.06
N ASP A 398 21.00 -24.53 -18.28
CA ASP A 398 22.23 -24.41 -19.08
C ASP A 398 23.39 -23.79 -18.26
N HIS A 399 23.42 -24.10 -16.97
CA HIS A 399 24.44 -23.62 -16.03
C HIS A 399 24.58 -22.08 -16.01
N GLY A 400 23.45 -21.35 -16.05
CA GLY A 400 23.39 -19.89 -15.95
C GLY A 400 23.64 -19.14 -17.24
N THR A 401 23.60 -19.79 -18.42
CA THR A 401 23.67 -19.07 -19.70
C THR A 401 22.37 -18.32 -19.97
N SER A 402 21.25 -18.94 -19.61
CA SER A 402 19.92 -18.32 -19.60
C SER A 402 19.16 -18.61 -18.29
N TRP A 403 18.22 -17.74 -17.95
CA TRP A 403 17.39 -17.88 -16.77
C TRP A 403 15.92 -17.70 -17.11
N THR A 404 15.08 -18.53 -16.54
CA THR A 404 13.63 -18.50 -16.68
C THR A 404 12.99 -18.25 -15.32
N ASP A 405 12.11 -17.26 -15.26
CA ASP A 405 11.25 -17.01 -14.12
C ASP A 405 10.11 -18.05 -14.05
N ILE A 406 10.00 -18.76 -12.94
CA ILE A 406 8.99 -19.79 -12.67
C ILE A 406 8.13 -19.45 -11.43
N SER A 407 7.95 -18.16 -11.18
CA SER A 407 7.22 -17.65 -10.02
C SER A 407 5.72 -17.53 -10.21
N ASP A 408 5.20 -17.69 -11.44
CA ASP A 408 3.76 -17.64 -11.72
C ASP A 408 3.00 -18.63 -10.83
N GLY A 409 1.93 -18.19 -10.16
CA GLY A 409 1.18 -18.97 -9.18
C GLY A 409 1.66 -18.86 -7.73
N LEU A 410 2.77 -18.19 -7.47
CA LEU A 410 3.20 -17.83 -6.12
C LEU A 410 2.48 -16.54 -5.67
N HIS A 411 1.60 -16.66 -4.69
CA HIS A 411 0.90 -15.51 -4.13
C HIS A 411 1.63 -15.00 -2.88
N ILE A 412 2.77 -14.35 -3.09
CA ILE A 412 3.68 -13.92 -2.02
C ILE A 412 3.96 -12.41 -2.02
N THR A 413 3.17 -11.65 -2.78
CA THR A 413 3.31 -10.19 -2.91
C THR A 413 3.09 -9.48 -1.58
N GLN A 414 3.98 -8.54 -1.25
CA GLN A 414 3.97 -7.73 -0.04
C GLN A 414 3.43 -6.33 -0.39
N PHE A 415 2.12 -6.14 -0.25
CA PHE A 415 1.50 -4.84 -0.48
C PHE A 415 1.70 -3.89 0.70
N TYR A 416 2.07 -2.65 0.43
CA TYR A 416 2.04 -1.55 1.39
C TYR A 416 0.68 -0.87 1.41
N LYS A 417 0.17 -0.46 0.24
CA LYS A 417 -1.05 0.32 0.07
C LYS A 417 -1.84 -0.07 -1.17
N LEU A 418 -3.08 0.38 -1.23
CA LEU A 418 -4.06 -0.03 -2.22
C LEU A 418 -4.95 1.15 -2.63
N GLY A 419 -5.33 1.25 -3.90
CA GLY A 419 -6.38 2.11 -4.41
C GLY A 419 -7.33 1.33 -5.32
N VAL A 420 -8.62 1.55 -5.19
CA VAL A 420 -9.67 0.87 -5.97
C VAL A 420 -10.49 1.86 -6.79
N SER A 421 -10.87 1.49 -8.00
CA SER A 421 -11.77 2.31 -8.83
C SER A 421 -13.20 2.24 -8.30
N GLN A 422 -13.87 3.39 -8.26
CA GLN A 422 -15.30 3.44 -7.94
C GLN A 422 -16.19 3.36 -9.20
N THR A 423 -15.60 3.52 -10.39
CA THR A 423 -16.30 3.51 -11.68
C THR A 423 -16.19 2.17 -12.41
N VAL A 424 -15.06 1.47 -12.29
CA VAL A 424 -14.77 0.20 -12.96
C VAL A 424 -14.55 -0.91 -11.96
N GLN A 425 -15.35 -1.98 -12.06
CA GLN A 425 -15.25 -3.14 -11.18
C GLN A 425 -13.90 -3.86 -11.35
N ASN A 426 -13.32 -4.31 -10.23
CA ASN A 426 -12.07 -5.05 -10.17
C ASN A 426 -10.83 -4.32 -10.72
N LEU A 427 -10.92 -3.03 -11.03
CA LEU A 427 -9.77 -2.19 -11.32
C LEU A 427 -9.13 -1.73 -10.01
N VAL A 428 -7.87 -2.10 -9.82
CA VAL A 428 -7.14 -1.90 -8.56
C VAL A 428 -5.70 -1.52 -8.87
N ILE A 429 -5.15 -0.57 -8.12
CA ILE A 429 -3.73 -0.21 -8.13
C ILE A 429 -3.15 -0.43 -6.73
N GLY A 430 -1.93 -0.99 -6.62
CA GLY A 430 -1.33 -1.25 -5.31
C GLY A 430 0.18 -1.14 -5.32
N GLY A 431 0.72 -0.51 -4.29
CA GLY A 431 2.16 -0.36 -4.09
C GLY A 431 2.74 -1.56 -3.33
N THR A 432 3.88 -2.08 -3.80
CA THR A 432 4.50 -3.30 -3.27
C THR A 432 5.97 -3.10 -2.92
N GLN A 433 6.44 -3.87 -1.95
CA GLN A 433 7.85 -3.91 -1.59
C GLN A 433 8.68 -4.54 -2.71
N ASP A 434 9.76 -3.89 -3.12
CA ASP A 434 10.78 -4.30 -4.10
C ASP A 434 10.29 -4.55 -5.54
N ASN A 435 8.98 -4.70 -5.74
CA ASN A 435 8.41 -5.11 -7.03
C ASN A 435 7.66 -3.99 -7.77
N GLY A 436 7.56 -2.80 -7.18
CA GLY A 436 6.96 -1.62 -7.79
C GLY A 436 5.49 -1.41 -7.46
N THR A 437 4.80 -0.64 -8.29
CA THR A 437 3.35 -0.46 -8.21
C THR A 437 2.69 -1.30 -9.29
N PHE A 438 1.72 -2.10 -8.88
CA PHE A 438 0.96 -2.99 -9.74
C PHE A 438 -0.41 -2.41 -10.04
N LEU A 439 -0.84 -2.52 -11.28
CA LEU A 439 -2.18 -2.20 -11.74
C LEU A 439 -2.87 -3.49 -12.19
N LYS A 440 -4.00 -3.80 -11.58
CA LYS A 440 -4.88 -4.87 -12.02
C LYS A 440 -5.99 -4.27 -12.87
N ASP A 441 -6.04 -4.62 -14.14
CA ASP A 441 -7.23 -4.47 -14.94
C ASP A 441 -8.19 -5.67 -14.77
N GLN A 442 -9.16 -5.83 -15.63
CA GLN A 442 -10.10 -6.96 -15.54
C GLN A 442 -9.43 -8.32 -15.70
N LEU A 443 -8.30 -8.42 -16.40
CA LEU A 443 -7.69 -9.67 -16.85
C LEU A 443 -6.26 -9.87 -16.31
N ASN A 444 -5.46 -8.80 -16.22
CA ASN A 444 -4.02 -8.90 -16.01
C ASN A 444 -3.55 -8.03 -14.84
N TRP A 445 -2.34 -8.34 -14.40
CA TRP A 445 -1.58 -7.50 -13.49
C TRP A 445 -0.37 -6.94 -14.24
N ASP A 446 -0.24 -5.62 -14.30
CA ASP A 446 0.86 -4.91 -14.93
C ASP A 446 1.68 -4.15 -13.89
N ALA A 447 3.00 -4.08 -14.09
CA ALA A 447 3.90 -3.27 -13.28
C ALA A 447 4.05 -1.88 -13.93
N VAL A 448 3.45 -0.86 -13.31
CA VAL A 448 3.29 0.48 -13.91
C VAL A 448 4.27 1.52 -13.37
N ILE A 449 4.79 1.35 -12.14
CA ILE A 449 5.82 2.20 -11.54
C ILE A 449 6.88 1.30 -10.93
N GLY A 450 8.17 1.63 -11.11
CA GLY A 450 9.27 0.89 -10.53
C GLY A 450 9.66 1.38 -9.13
N GLY A 451 10.58 0.68 -8.46
CA GLY A 451 11.02 0.94 -7.09
C GLY A 451 10.16 0.19 -6.07
N ASP A 452 10.10 0.66 -4.82
CA ASP A 452 9.07 0.22 -3.88
C ASP A 452 7.84 1.10 -4.10
N GLY A 453 6.72 0.48 -4.48
CA GLY A 453 5.44 1.18 -4.60
C GLY A 453 4.83 1.44 -3.23
N MET A 454 4.24 2.62 -3.05
CA MET A 454 3.70 3.10 -1.77
C MET A 454 2.20 3.39 -1.88
N GLU A 455 1.72 4.50 -1.34
CA GLU A 455 0.32 4.93 -1.42
C GLU A 455 -0.16 5.00 -2.88
N CYS A 456 -1.38 4.56 -3.14
CA CYS A 456 -2.00 4.49 -4.46
C CYS A 456 -3.45 4.94 -4.39
N ILE A 457 -3.91 5.68 -5.40
CA ILE A 457 -5.30 6.13 -5.52
C ILE A 457 -5.75 6.05 -6.98
N ILE A 458 -6.99 5.64 -7.22
CA ILE A 458 -7.70 5.85 -8.49
C ILE A 458 -8.74 6.94 -8.26
N ASP A 459 -8.83 7.90 -9.15
CA ASP A 459 -9.86 8.93 -9.10
C ASP A 459 -11.26 8.28 -9.09
N TYR A 460 -12.08 8.69 -8.13
CA TYR A 460 -13.40 8.08 -7.91
C TYR A 460 -14.43 8.47 -8.99
N THR A 461 -14.08 9.40 -9.90
CA THR A 461 -14.93 9.86 -11.01
C THR A 461 -14.41 9.48 -12.39
N ASP A 462 -13.08 9.27 -12.55
CA ASP A 462 -12.43 8.97 -13.82
C ASP A 462 -11.30 7.96 -13.62
N GLU A 463 -11.51 6.74 -14.06
CA GLU A 463 -10.54 5.63 -13.96
C GLU A 463 -9.25 5.86 -14.76
N ASN A 464 -9.20 6.82 -15.68
CA ASN A 464 -7.99 7.17 -16.40
C ASN A 464 -7.00 7.98 -15.56
N ILE A 465 -7.50 8.61 -14.49
CA ILE A 465 -6.69 9.39 -13.56
C ILE A 465 -6.30 8.51 -12.37
N MET A 466 -5.01 8.23 -12.26
CA MET A 466 -4.45 7.38 -11.22
C MET A 466 -3.24 8.04 -10.58
N TYR A 467 -3.02 7.71 -9.33
CA TYR A 467 -1.88 8.17 -8.55
C TYR A 467 -1.18 6.97 -7.93
N GLY A 468 0.14 6.99 -7.94
CA GLY A 468 0.98 6.05 -7.21
C GLY A 468 2.21 6.80 -6.71
N SER A 469 2.83 6.31 -5.66
CA SER A 469 4.07 6.93 -5.17
C SER A 469 5.16 5.90 -4.97
N ILE A 470 6.39 6.35 -4.94
CA ILE A 470 7.52 5.62 -4.40
C ILE A 470 7.97 6.29 -3.09
N TYR A 471 8.84 5.61 -2.34
CA TYR A 471 9.27 6.05 -1.01
C TYR A 471 9.63 7.54 -0.94
N TYR A 472 9.41 8.16 0.22
CA TYR A 472 9.65 9.58 0.54
C TYR A 472 8.74 10.57 -0.20
N GLY A 473 7.62 10.08 -0.74
CA GLY A 473 6.58 10.93 -1.32
C GLY A 473 6.85 11.41 -2.74
N ASP A 474 7.60 10.65 -3.57
CA ASP A 474 7.60 10.89 -5.02
C ASP A 474 6.25 10.47 -5.61
N ILE A 475 5.25 11.34 -5.43
CA ILE A 475 3.89 11.14 -5.93
C ILE A 475 3.89 11.31 -7.45
N ARG A 476 3.28 10.37 -8.14
CA ARG A 476 3.18 10.32 -9.59
C ARG A 476 1.74 10.20 -10.03
N LYS A 477 1.38 10.90 -11.11
CA LYS A 477 0.05 10.92 -11.70
C LYS A 477 0.06 10.32 -13.10
N SER A 478 -0.92 9.50 -13.38
CA SER A 478 -1.33 9.10 -14.72
C SER A 478 -2.63 9.80 -15.11
N THR A 479 -2.79 10.11 -16.41
CA THR A 479 -4.04 10.62 -17.02
C THR A 479 -4.46 9.77 -18.20
N ASN A 480 -3.93 8.55 -18.30
CA ASN A 480 -4.15 7.65 -19.43
C ASN A 480 -4.33 6.19 -18.98
N GLY A 481 -5.00 5.97 -17.86
CA GLY A 481 -5.33 4.64 -17.36
C GLY A 481 -4.11 3.83 -16.92
N GLY A 482 -3.08 4.47 -16.36
CA GLY A 482 -1.89 3.80 -15.85
C GLY A 482 -0.79 3.51 -16.89
N ASN A 483 -1.00 3.86 -18.17
CA ASN A 483 0.00 3.61 -19.21
C ASN A 483 1.29 4.42 -19.05
N SER A 484 1.22 5.57 -18.40
CA SER A 484 2.39 6.36 -18.03
C SER A 484 2.13 7.23 -16.81
N PHE A 485 3.18 7.48 -16.03
CA PHE A 485 3.13 8.28 -14.81
C PHE A 485 4.19 9.38 -14.85
N SER A 486 3.83 10.58 -14.39
CA SER A 486 4.72 11.73 -14.23
C SER A 486 4.72 12.19 -12.78
N SER A 487 5.90 12.59 -12.27
CA SER A 487 5.99 13.10 -10.89
C SER A 487 5.25 14.44 -10.77
N ILE A 488 4.47 14.56 -9.70
CA ILE A 488 3.74 15.77 -9.29
C ILE A 488 4.09 16.16 -7.84
N ALA A 489 5.08 15.50 -7.25
CA ALA A 489 5.43 15.65 -5.84
C ALA A 489 5.81 17.09 -5.48
N PRO A 490 5.22 17.70 -4.42
CA PRO A 490 5.60 19.04 -3.96
C PRO A 490 6.94 19.07 -3.21
N SER A 491 7.37 17.95 -2.66
CA SER A 491 8.58 17.75 -1.88
C SER A 491 9.12 16.34 -2.07
N ASN A 492 10.32 16.05 -1.59
CA ASN A 492 10.92 14.73 -1.52
C ASN A 492 11.32 14.35 -0.09
N ASN A 493 10.71 14.98 0.91
CA ASN A 493 10.99 14.79 2.33
C ASN A 493 9.83 14.13 3.09
N GLY A 494 9.09 13.24 2.43
CA GLY A 494 7.99 12.51 3.04
C GLY A 494 8.43 11.33 3.90
N SER A 495 7.45 10.68 4.56
CA SER A 495 7.60 9.40 5.25
C SER A 495 7.97 8.29 4.26
N TRP A 496 8.35 7.12 4.76
CA TRP A 496 8.57 5.93 3.91
C TRP A 496 7.32 5.66 3.04
N VAL A 497 6.15 5.58 3.66
CA VAL A 497 4.85 5.65 3.00
C VAL A 497 4.27 7.04 3.29
N THR A 498 4.35 7.95 2.35
CA THR A 498 3.84 9.32 2.49
C THR A 498 2.33 9.34 2.25
N PRO A 499 1.51 9.81 3.21
CA PRO A 499 0.07 9.86 3.03
C PRO A 499 -0.32 10.97 2.06
N TYR A 500 -1.19 10.66 1.11
CA TYR A 500 -1.90 11.65 0.31
C TYR A 500 -3.32 11.19 0.00
N LYS A 501 -4.25 12.11 -0.15
CA LYS A 501 -5.67 11.84 -0.37
C LYS A 501 -6.25 12.83 -1.36
N LEU A 502 -7.23 12.38 -2.15
CA LEU A 502 -8.10 13.27 -2.92
C LEU A 502 -9.19 13.84 -1.99
N ASP A 503 -9.64 15.06 -2.29
CA ASP A 503 -10.86 15.56 -1.72
C ASP A 503 -12.03 14.64 -2.12
N LYS A 504 -12.94 14.39 -1.18
CA LYS A 504 -14.05 13.43 -1.36
C LYS A 504 -15.20 13.98 -2.21
N THR A 505 -15.13 15.26 -2.65
CA THR A 505 -16.14 15.94 -3.45
C THR A 505 -15.60 16.56 -4.74
N ASP A 506 -14.31 16.92 -4.77
CA ASP A 506 -13.62 17.44 -5.96
C ASP A 506 -12.27 16.71 -6.14
N PRO A 507 -12.15 15.77 -7.09
CA PRO A 507 -10.94 14.98 -7.29
C PRO A 507 -9.74 15.79 -7.82
N ASN A 508 -9.92 17.05 -8.24
CA ASN A 508 -8.82 17.94 -8.60
C ASN A 508 -8.09 18.48 -7.36
N ILE A 509 -8.71 18.40 -6.19
CA ILE A 509 -8.08 18.80 -4.93
C ILE A 509 -7.35 17.60 -4.32
N ILE A 510 -6.05 17.78 -4.09
CA ILE A 510 -5.18 16.75 -3.52
C ILE A 510 -4.52 17.31 -2.27
N TYR A 511 -4.48 16.52 -1.22
CA TYR A 511 -3.74 16.81 0.01
C TYR A 511 -2.58 15.82 0.15
N ALA A 512 -1.39 16.30 0.50
CA ALA A 512 -0.19 15.47 0.65
C ALA A 512 0.59 15.84 1.92
N GLY A 513 0.78 14.85 2.82
CA GLY A 513 1.41 15.04 4.13
C GLY A 513 2.89 14.71 4.10
N TYR A 514 3.70 15.73 4.28
CA TYR A 514 5.14 15.65 4.46
C TYR A 514 5.50 16.08 5.90
N ASP A 515 6.52 16.89 6.08
CA ASP A 515 6.75 17.69 7.29
C ASP A 515 5.74 18.85 7.40
N GLU A 516 5.13 19.23 6.29
CA GLU A 516 4.00 20.14 6.17
C GLU A 516 2.88 19.49 5.37
N LEU A 517 1.64 19.97 5.51
CA LEU A 517 0.51 19.55 4.67
C LEU A 517 0.40 20.45 3.44
N TYR A 518 0.53 19.83 2.28
CA TYR A 518 0.40 20.48 0.98
C TYR A 518 -1.00 20.25 0.42
N LYS A 519 -1.58 21.30 -0.19
CA LYS A 519 -2.86 21.28 -0.91
C LYS A 519 -2.65 21.72 -2.35
N SER A 520 -3.11 20.94 -3.30
CA SER A 520 -3.26 21.29 -4.71
C SER A 520 -4.74 21.44 -5.02
N THR A 521 -5.10 22.38 -5.90
CA THR A 521 -6.47 22.59 -6.42
C THR A 521 -6.53 22.42 -7.93
N ASP A 522 -5.47 21.91 -8.54
CA ASP A 522 -5.31 21.76 -9.99
C ASP A 522 -4.76 20.39 -10.38
N GLY A 523 -5.09 19.37 -9.59
CA GLY A 523 -4.74 17.99 -9.83
C GLY A 523 -3.24 17.70 -9.70
N GLY A 524 -2.54 18.46 -8.83
CA GLY A 524 -1.11 18.27 -8.54
C GLY A 524 -0.18 19.10 -9.41
N SER A 525 -0.69 20.02 -10.23
CA SER A 525 0.14 20.90 -11.07
C SER A 525 0.82 22.00 -10.27
N SER A 526 0.16 22.48 -9.21
CA SER A 526 0.73 23.42 -8.25
C SER A 526 0.31 23.06 -6.82
N TRP A 527 1.10 23.50 -5.83
CA TRP A 527 0.89 23.16 -4.44
C TRP A 527 1.06 24.36 -3.51
N ASN A 528 0.22 24.42 -2.48
CA ASN A 528 0.30 25.40 -1.40
C ASN A 528 0.43 24.67 -0.06
N ILE A 529 1.24 25.20 0.85
CA ILE A 529 1.32 24.74 2.23
C ILE A 529 0.13 25.33 2.99
N ILE A 530 -0.58 24.48 3.75
CA ILE A 530 -1.74 24.87 4.58
C ILE A 530 -1.54 24.61 6.07
N THR A 531 -0.32 24.28 6.49
CA THR A 531 0.13 24.17 7.89
C THR A 531 1.23 25.18 8.16
N ASN A 532 1.61 25.34 9.43
CA ASN A 532 2.67 26.25 9.86
C ASN A 532 3.51 25.59 10.95
N ASN A 533 4.18 24.47 10.56
CA ASN A 533 5.06 23.70 11.44
C ASN A 533 4.35 23.08 12.66
N GLU A 534 3.10 22.67 12.52
CA GLU A 534 2.32 21.99 13.57
C GLU A 534 3.00 20.70 14.04
N THR A 535 3.68 19.99 13.14
CA THR A 535 4.42 18.76 13.45
C THR A 535 5.80 19.00 14.08
N GLY A 536 6.25 20.25 14.18
CA GLY A 536 7.62 20.56 14.61
C GLY A 536 8.71 20.05 13.65
N GLY A 537 8.35 19.80 12.36
CA GLY A 537 9.23 19.29 11.32
C GLY A 537 9.29 17.75 11.26
N SER A 538 8.46 17.05 12.04
CA SER A 538 8.24 15.60 11.88
C SER A 538 7.33 15.33 10.68
N ARG A 539 7.32 14.08 10.20
CA ARG A 539 6.53 13.69 9.02
C ARG A 539 5.16 13.18 9.43
N MET A 540 4.18 13.49 8.61
CA MET A 540 2.81 13.02 8.81
C MET A 540 2.68 11.53 8.47
N ASP A 541 1.78 10.85 9.22
CA ASP A 541 1.50 9.43 9.05
C ASP A 541 0.15 9.18 8.39
N GLN A 542 -0.89 9.97 8.75
CA GLN A 542 -2.26 9.80 8.24
C GLN A 542 -2.89 11.14 7.93
N ILE A 543 -3.81 11.14 6.94
CA ILE A 543 -4.65 12.29 6.57
C ILE A 543 -6.06 11.77 6.28
N ASP A 544 -7.08 12.48 6.72
CA ASP A 544 -8.46 12.32 6.22
C ASP A 544 -9.17 13.67 6.10
N ILE A 545 -10.06 13.78 5.09
CA ILE A 545 -10.83 14.95 4.75
C ILE A 545 -12.31 14.61 4.87
N SER A 546 -13.09 15.51 5.48
CA SER A 546 -14.52 15.33 5.60
C SER A 546 -15.22 15.44 4.22
N LYS A 547 -16.05 14.47 3.88
CA LYS A 547 -16.87 14.48 2.67
C LYS A 547 -17.99 15.53 2.71
N SER A 548 -18.54 15.78 3.88
CA SER A 548 -19.63 16.76 4.04
C SER A 548 -19.16 18.21 4.14
N ASN A 549 -17.88 18.43 4.45
CA ASN A 549 -17.27 19.76 4.52
C ASN A 549 -15.75 19.66 4.38
N SER A 550 -15.21 19.94 3.20
CA SER A 550 -13.78 19.85 2.87
C SER A 550 -12.87 20.81 3.66
N ASP A 551 -13.44 21.77 4.41
CA ASP A 551 -12.69 22.62 5.32
C ASP A 551 -12.29 21.87 6.61
N ILE A 552 -12.90 20.72 6.88
CA ILE A 552 -12.57 19.87 8.02
C ILE A 552 -11.56 18.82 7.57
N ILE A 553 -10.33 18.95 8.05
CA ILE A 553 -9.20 18.07 7.73
C ILE A 553 -8.57 17.63 9.05
N LEU A 554 -8.20 16.34 9.12
CA LEU A 554 -7.41 15.79 10.22
C LEU A 554 -6.13 15.18 9.66
N PHE A 555 -5.03 15.34 10.40
CA PHE A 555 -3.82 14.57 10.16
C PHE A 555 -3.17 14.13 11.47
N SER A 556 -2.31 13.10 11.38
CA SER A 556 -1.54 12.61 12.52
C SER A 556 -0.03 12.60 12.28
N GLU A 557 0.71 12.71 13.37
CA GLU A 557 2.14 12.47 13.48
C GLU A 557 2.39 11.63 14.74
N ASN A 558 2.76 10.38 14.57
CA ASN A 558 2.82 9.38 15.66
C ASN A 558 1.51 9.34 16.49
N ALA A 559 1.56 9.76 17.74
CA ALA A 559 0.40 9.82 18.64
C ALA A 559 -0.33 11.17 18.61
N ASN A 560 0.19 12.15 17.90
CA ASN A 560 -0.37 13.49 17.82
C ASN A 560 -1.44 13.55 16.73
N LEU A 561 -2.56 14.23 17.04
CA LEU A 561 -3.68 14.41 16.13
C LEU A 561 -4.00 15.90 16.02
N PHE A 562 -4.03 16.39 14.79
CA PHE A 562 -4.31 17.80 14.47
C PHE A 562 -5.59 17.92 13.63
N LYS A 563 -6.36 18.99 13.87
CA LYS A 563 -7.59 19.27 13.15
C LYS A 563 -7.68 20.72 12.75
N THR A 564 -8.13 20.97 11.53
CA THR A 564 -8.67 22.26 11.08
C THR A 564 -10.18 22.14 10.83
N ALA A 565 -10.89 23.27 10.91
CA ALA A 565 -12.30 23.39 10.51
C ALA A 565 -12.53 24.60 9.58
N ASP A 566 -11.45 25.21 9.07
CA ASP A 566 -11.43 26.42 8.25
C ASP A 566 -10.48 26.27 7.03
N GLY A 567 -10.30 25.04 6.54
CA GLY A 567 -9.50 24.73 5.35
C GLY A 567 -7.99 24.90 5.52
N GLY A 568 -7.50 24.92 6.76
CA GLY A 568 -6.07 25.03 7.08
C GLY A 568 -5.63 26.44 7.48
N LEU A 569 -6.56 27.38 7.70
CA LEU A 569 -6.23 28.73 8.21
C LEU A 569 -5.82 28.69 9.68
N SER A 570 -6.39 27.74 10.45
CA SER A 570 -6.01 27.48 11.83
C SER A 570 -6.05 25.97 12.14
N TRP A 571 -5.19 25.54 13.06
CA TRP A 571 -5.07 24.15 13.49
C TRP A 571 -5.19 24.01 14.99
N SER A 572 -5.84 22.94 15.43
CA SER A 572 -5.99 22.56 16.84
C SER A 572 -5.34 21.22 17.09
N ASP A 573 -4.52 21.14 18.14
CA ASP A 573 -3.98 19.88 18.65
C ASP A 573 -5.04 19.18 19.50
N LEU A 574 -5.54 18.04 19.06
CA LEU A 574 -6.50 17.20 19.77
C LEU A 574 -5.84 16.14 20.66
N SER A 575 -4.51 15.97 20.59
CA SER A 575 -3.76 14.97 21.35
C SER A 575 -3.77 15.27 22.85
N SER A 576 -3.78 16.57 23.19
CA SER A 576 -3.74 17.05 24.59
C SER A 576 -5.05 16.80 25.35
N SER A 577 -6.15 16.42 24.70
CA SER A 577 -7.45 16.13 25.30
C SER A 577 -7.52 14.75 25.98
N SER A 578 -6.41 14.23 26.42
CA SER A 578 -6.14 13.31 27.54
C SER A 578 -6.79 11.92 27.60
N SER A 579 -7.62 11.47 26.67
CA SER A 579 -8.18 10.11 26.67
C SER A 579 -7.60 9.19 25.56
N LEU A 580 -6.83 9.75 24.62
CA LEU A 580 -6.16 8.98 23.59
C LEU A 580 -4.88 8.33 24.10
N PRO A 581 -4.56 7.10 23.68
CA PRO A 581 -3.32 6.44 24.06
C PRO A 581 -2.12 7.09 23.36
N ASN A 582 -0.98 7.15 24.05
CA ASN A 582 0.29 7.60 23.46
C ASN A 582 0.87 6.48 22.58
N LYS A 583 0.27 6.29 21.39
CA LYS A 583 0.62 5.27 20.37
C LYS A 583 0.43 5.83 18.99
N THR A 584 1.14 5.26 18.03
CA THR A 584 1.01 5.67 16.62
C THR A 584 -0.41 5.47 16.13
N ILE A 585 -1.00 6.54 15.61
CA ILE A 585 -2.29 6.53 14.90
C ILE A 585 -2.05 5.94 13.51
N THR A 586 -2.75 4.87 13.18
CA THR A 586 -2.59 4.12 11.92
C THR A 586 -3.75 4.29 10.95
N GLY A 587 -4.80 4.95 11.39
CA GLY A 587 -5.92 5.32 10.55
C GLY A 587 -6.78 6.39 11.18
N ILE A 588 -7.22 7.33 10.37
CA ILE A 588 -8.21 8.37 10.68
C ILE A 588 -9.38 8.16 9.76
N LEU A 589 -10.59 8.20 10.30
CA LEU A 589 -11.82 8.01 9.53
C LEU A 589 -12.84 9.04 9.99
N ILE A 590 -13.26 9.95 9.10
CA ILE A 590 -14.32 10.95 9.33
C ILE A 590 -15.60 10.44 8.67
N HIS A 591 -16.71 10.44 9.42
CA HIS A 591 -17.99 10.00 8.90
C HIS A 591 -18.44 10.89 7.72
N PRO A 592 -18.93 10.32 6.61
CA PRO A 592 -19.16 11.05 5.37
C PRO A 592 -20.24 12.14 5.46
N VAL A 593 -21.22 11.98 6.37
CA VAL A 593 -22.35 12.91 6.53
C VAL A 593 -22.20 13.78 7.78
N ASN A 594 -21.74 13.21 8.90
CA ASN A 594 -21.57 13.93 10.17
C ASN A 594 -20.09 14.05 10.56
N PRO A 595 -19.40 15.15 10.28
CA PRO A 595 -17.96 15.28 10.49
C PRO A 595 -17.55 15.35 11.96
N ASN A 596 -18.50 15.38 12.90
CA ASN A 596 -18.21 15.25 14.33
C ASN A 596 -17.96 13.79 14.75
N ARG A 597 -18.34 12.82 13.91
CA ARG A 597 -18.12 11.41 14.16
C ARG A 597 -16.78 10.97 13.54
N ILE A 598 -15.85 10.58 14.38
CA ILE A 598 -14.47 10.28 13.98
C ILE A 598 -14.04 8.98 14.64
N TRP A 599 -13.39 8.11 13.89
CA TRP A 599 -12.72 6.91 14.40
C TRP A 599 -11.22 7.00 14.20
N LEU A 600 -10.48 6.50 15.17
CA LEU A 600 -9.03 6.38 15.10
C LEU A 600 -8.63 4.93 15.37
N SER A 601 -7.69 4.40 14.58
CA SER A 601 -7.03 3.13 14.88
C SER A 601 -5.58 3.35 15.34
N PHE A 602 -5.09 2.44 16.19
CA PHE A 602 -3.79 2.54 16.84
C PHE A 602 -2.96 1.28 16.70
N SER A 603 -1.68 1.43 16.44
CA SER A 603 -0.72 0.34 16.41
C SER A 603 -0.30 -0.12 17.81
N GLY A 604 0.67 -1.03 17.88
CA GLY A 604 1.29 -1.51 19.11
C GLY A 604 0.61 -2.71 19.74
N TYR A 605 1.25 -3.24 20.81
CA TYR A 605 0.83 -4.44 21.52
C TYR A 605 0.34 -4.10 22.93
N SER A 606 -0.67 -3.24 23.05
CA SER A 606 -1.35 -2.95 24.34
C SER A 606 -2.78 -3.48 24.30
N SER A 607 -3.22 -4.05 25.39
CA SER A 607 -4.60 -4.53 25.52
C SER A 607 -5.58 -3.36 25.49
N ALA A 608 -6.68 -3.56 24.75
CA ALA A 608 -7.83 -2.65 24.71
C ALA A 608 -7.56 -1.20 24.27
N GLU A 609 -6.49 -0.94 23.51
CA GLU A 609 -6.16 0.41 23.02
C GLU A 609 -5.98 0.40 21.50
N LYS A 610 -7.01 -0.04 20.76
CA LYS A 610 -6.95 -0.27 19.32
C LYS A 610 -7.82 0.65 18.50
N VAL A 611 -9.04 0.95 18.96
CA VAL A 611 -9.96 1.81 18.24
C VAL A 611 -10.66 2.75 19.21
N TYR A 612 -10.66 4.03 18.85
CA TYR A 612 -11.35 5.10 19.57
C TYR A 612 -12.35 5.80 18.68
N PHE A 613 -13.44 6.26 19.25
CA PHE A 613 -14.54 6.95 18.57
C PHE A 613 -14.85 8.27 19.28
N SER A 614 -15.06 9.32 18.49
CA SER A 614 -15.58 10.60 18.95
C SER A 614 -16.91 10.89 18.24
N ASP A 615 -17.85 11.50 18.93
CA ASP A 615 -19.14 12.00 18.40
C ASP A 615 -19.27 13.53 18.52
N ASP A 616 -18.23 14.20 18.97
CA ASP A 616 -18.18 15.64 19.23
C ASP A 616 -17.01 16.35 18.52
N GLY A 617 -16.57 15.77 17.40
CA GLY A 617 -15.53 16.34 16.55
C GLY A 617 -14.12 16.27 17.13
N GLY A 618 -13.88 15.31 18.02
CA GLY A 618 -12.57 15.07 18.65
C GLY A 618 -12.38 15.72 20.01
N SER A 619 -13.43 16.34 20.56
CA SER A 619 -13.35 16.96 21.90
C SER A 619 -13.32 15.92 23.02
N SER A 620 -13.98 14.78 22.82
CA SER A 620 -13.88 13.61 23.69
C SER A 620 -13.82 12.30 22.90
N TRP A 621 -13.27 11.26 23.51
CA TRP A 621 -13.04 9.97 22.87
C TRP A 621 -13.52 8.80 23.72
N LEU A 622 -14.29 7.92 23.11
CA LEU A 622 -14.74 6.65 23.66
C LEU A 622 -13.86 5.51 23.13
N ASN A 623 -13.27 4.73 24.03
CA ASN A 623 -12.57 3.51 23.64
C ASN A 623 -13.58 2.42 23.25
N ILE A 624 -13.57 2.01 22.00
CA ILE A 624 -14.44 0.96 21.46
C ILE A 624 -13.67 -0.32 21.06
N SER A 625 -12.44 -0.49 21.55
CA SER A 625 -11.58 -1.64 21.24
C SER A 625 -12.19 -3.00 21.65
N GLY A 626 -12.93 -3.04 22.74
CA GLY A 626 -13.71 -4.21 23.16
C GLY A 626 -12.91 -5.52 23.18
N SER A 627 -13.35 -6.49 22.38
CA SER A 627 -12.79 -7.85 22.28
C SER A 627 -11.65 -7.99 21.26
N LEU A 628 -11.19 -6.91 20.63
CA LEU A 628 -10.09 -6.97 19.67
C LEU A 628 -8.84 -7.64 20.26
N PRO A 629 -8.08 -8.38 19.44
CA PRO A 629 -6.81 -8.94 19.89
C PRO A 629 -5.79 -7.84 20.20
N ASN A 630 -4.85 -8.17 21.06
CA ASN A 630 -3.77 -7.26 21.40
C ASN A 630 -2.64 -7.28 20.36
N VAL A 631 -2.98 -6.91 19.14
CA VAL A 631 -2.06 -6.81 18.00
C VAL A 631 -2.21 -5.44 17.34
N PRO A 632 -1.24 -4.96 16.56
CA PRO A 632 -1.37 -3.74 15.79
C PRO A 632 -2.65 -3.72 14.94
N ALA A 633 -3.40 -2.61 15.01
CA ALA A 633 -4.35 -2.23 14.00
C ALA A 633 -3.61 -1.37 12.97
N ASN A 634 -3.79 -1.64 11.68
CA ASN A 634 -2.99 -1.05 10.61
C ASN A 634 -3.80 -0.06 9.74
N CYS A 635 -5.10 -0.32 9.58
CA CYS A 635 -6.01 0.51 8.78
C CYS A 635 -7.46 0.31 9.23
N ILE A 636 -8.31 1.29 8.91
CA ILE A 636 -9.74 1.27 9.25
C ILE A 636 -10.54 1.89 8.11
N VAL A 637 -11.66 1.26 7.73
CA VAL A 637 -12.60 1.79 6.73
C VAL A 637 -14.04 1.64 7.18
N LEU A 638 -14.91 2.56 6.73
CA LEU A 638 -16.35 2.56 6.97
C LEU A 638 -17.09 2.14 5.70
N ASN A 639 -18.08 1.28 5.82
CA ASN A 639 -19.04 1.08 4.75
C ASN A 639 -20.05 2.24 4.74
N GLU A 640 -19.84 3.21 3.85
CA GLU A 640 -20.65 4.44 3.77
C GLU A 640 -22.10 4.21 3.34
N ILE A 641 -22.37 3.06 2.71
CA ILE A 641 -23.73 2.69 2.21
C ILE A 641 -24.45 1.72 3.15
N ASP A 642 -23.91 1.45 4.35
CA ASP A 642 -24.54 0.58 5.34
C ASP A 642 -25.18 1.39 6.47
N SER A 643 -26.48 1.23 6.68
CA SER A 643 -27.22 1.91 7.75
C SER A 643 -26.76 1.55 9.16
N LEU A 644 -26.05 0.45 9.31
CA LEU A 644 -25.47 0.01 10.58
C LEU A 644 -24.08 0.62 10.85
N GLU A 645 -23.56 1.41 9.91
CA GLU A 645 -22.22 2.03 10.00
C GLU A 645 -21.13 1.00 10.28
N THR A 646 -21.13 -0.06 9.49
CA THR A 646 -20.16 -1.13 9.65
C THR A 646 -18.74 -0.65 9.34
N ILE A 647 -17.84 -0.79 10.31
CA ILE A 647 -16.42 -0.52 10.17
C ILE A 647 -15.64 -1.82 10.04
N TYR A 648 -14.60 -1.78 9.22
CA TYR A 648 -13.64 -2.88 9.04
C TYR A 648 -12.26 -2.42 9.47
N LEU A 649 -11.57 -3.28 10.21
CA LEU A 649 -10.25 -3.02 10.79
C LEU A 649 -9.25 -4.07 10.29
N GLY A 650 -8.22 -3.63 9.57
CA GLY A 650 -7.08 -4.47 9.19
C GLY A 650 -6.05 -4.52 10.32
N THR A 651 -5.58 -5.72 10.65
CA THR A 651 -4.65 -5.98 11.75
C THR A 651 -3.51 -6.91 11.33
N ASP A 652 -2.55 -7.14 12.23
CA ASP A 652 -1.52 -8.16 12.04
C ASP A 652 -2.07 -9.62 12.08
N LEU A 653 -3.36 -9.81 12.41
CA LEU A 653 -4.07 -11.10 12.40
C LEU A 653 -5.31 -11.09 11.50
N GLY A 654 -5.25 -10.36 10.37
CA GLY A 654 -6.32 -10.29 9.40
C GLY A 654 -7.35 -9.20 9.70
N VAL A 655 -8.62 -9.43 9.36
CA VAL A 655 -9.68 -8.42 9.34
C VAL A 655 -10.74 -8.67 10.42
N PHE A 656 -11.10 -7.59 11.11
CA PHE A 656 -12.19 -7.56 12.09
C PHE A 656 -13.25 -6.56 11.64
N THR A 657 -14.50 -6.82 12.00
CA THR A 657 -15.63 -5.94 11.71
C THR A 657 -16.48 -5.66 12.93
N LYS A 658 -17.07 -4.48 12.96
CA LYS A 658 -18.02 -4.03 13.98
C LYS A 658 -19.02 -3.08 13.34
N ASP A 659 -20.30 -3.25 13.68
CA ASP A 659 -21.36 -2.28 13.41
C ASP A 659 -21.78 -1.51 14.68
N SER A 660 -22.77 -0.62 14.55
CA SER A 660 -23.30 0.17 15.66
C SER A 660 -23.97 -0.67 16.75
N THR A 661 -24.34 -1.90 16.47
CA THR A 661 -25.12 -2.80 17.36
C THR A 661 -24.32 -3.99 17.88
N SER A 662 -23.20 -4.35 17.21
CA SER A 662 -22.41 -5.55 17.51
C SER A 662 -21.12 -5.27 18.24
N ASN A 663 -20.49 -6.31 18.76
CA ASN A 663 -19.09 -6.31 19.17
C ASN A 663 -18.19 -6.60 17.96
N TRP A 664 -16.87 -6.46 18.13
CA TRP A 664 -15.89 -6.85 17.13
C TRP A 664 -15.95 -8.35 16.82
N ASN A 665 -16.07 -8.68 15.53
CA ASN A 665 -16.10 -10.03 15.02
C ASN A 665 -14.91 -10.24 14.05
N ASN A 666 -14.26 -11.40 14.15
CA ASN A 666 -13.27 -11.83 13.19
C ASN A 666 -13.96 -12.36 11.92
N ILE A 667 -13.62 -11.82 10.75
CA ILE A 667 -14.17 -12.24 9.47
C ILE A 667 -13.14 -12.95 8.56
N ASN A 668 -11.98 -13.34 9.07
CA ASN A 668 -10.98 -14.08 8.29
C ASN A 668 -11.50 -15.43 7.81
N ASN A 669 -12.37 -16.05 8.63
CA ASN A 669 -12.90 -17.40 8.38
C ASN A 669 -11.73 -18.42 8.21
N ILE A 670 -11.96 -19.40 7.33
CA ILE A 670 -10.96 -20.38 6.91
C ILE A 670 -10.37 -20.02 5.53
N SER A 671 -10.55 -18.78 5.06
CA SER A 671 -10.17 -18.40 3.70
C SER A 671 -9.10 -17.31 3.65
N LEU A 672 -9.11 -16.31 4.53
CA LEU A 672 -8.02 -15.34 4.62
C LEU A 672 -6.88 -15.93 5.45
N PRO A 673 -5.64 -15.99 4.94
CA PRO A 673 -4.48 -16.42 5.71
C PRO A 673 -4.22 -15.57 6.96
N ASN A 674 -3.50 -16.13 7.93
CA ASN A 674 -3.02 -15.40 9.10
C ASN A 674 -1.86 -14.47 8.71
N VAL A 675 -2.17 -13.36 8.08
CA VAL A 675 -1.23 -12.42 7.48
C VAL A 675 -1.57 -11.01 7.90
N ILE A 676 -0.54 -10.15 7.90
CA ILE A 676 -0.70 -8.71 8.12
C ILE A 676 -1.56 -8.13 6.99
N VAL A 677 -2.65 -7.46 7.36
CA VAL A 677 -3.45 -6.64 6.46
C VAL A 677 -2.93 -5.21 6.55
N SER A 678 -2.33 -4.72 5.49
CA SER A 678 -1.67 -3.40 5.42
C SER A 678 -2.63 -2.29 5.02
N GLU A 679 -3.66 -2.61 4.21
CA GLU A 679 -4.68 -1.66 3.76
C GLU A 679 -6.01 -2.35 3.52
N LEU A 680 -7.10 -1.61 3.69
CA LEU A 680 -8.47 -2.01 3.34
C LEU A 680 -9.11 -0.92 2.48
N GLU A 681 -9.77 -1.31 1.41
CA GLU A 681 -10.53 -0.39 0.54
C GLU A 681 -11.87 -0.98 0.14
N ILE A 682 -12.92 -0.17 0.12
CA ILE A 682 -14.25 -0.58 -0.35
C ILE A 682 -14.45 -0.11 -1.79
N GLN A 683 -14.71 -1.04 -2.68
CA GLN A 683 -15.14 -0.77 -4.05
C GLN A 683 -16.65 -0.91 -4.13
N TYR A 684 -17.37 0.20 -4.15
CA TYR A 684 -18.84 0.20 -4.19
C TYR A 684 -19.40 -0.29 -5.53
N SER A 685 -18.68 -0.05 -6.64
CA SER A 685 -19.11 -0.53 -7.97
C SER A 685 -19.19 -2.07 -8.07
N SER A 686 -18.37 -2.80 -7.29
CA SER A 686 -18.41 -4.28 -7.22
C SER A 686 -18.99 -4.80 -5.90
N ASN A 687 -19.28 -3.92 -4.96
CA ASN A 687 -19.73 -4.24 -3.62
C ASN A 687 -18.79 -5.17 -2.85
N LYS A 688 -17.48 -4.86 -2.90
CA LYS A 688 -16.43 -5.66 -2.29
C LYS A 688 -15.55 -4.84 -1.36
N LEU A 689 -15.13 -5.47 -0.27
CA LEU A 689 -14.01 -5.05 0.55
C LEU A 689 -12.75 -5.71 -0.01
N PHE A 690 -11.75 -4.93 -0.34
CA PHE A 690 -10.43 -5.42 -0.72
C PHE A 690 -9.47 -5.31 0.46
N ALA A 691 -8.62 -6.32 0.63
CA ALA A 691 -7.59 -6.38 1.64
C ALA A 691 -6.23 -6.59 0.99
N ALA A 692 -5.38 -5.58 1.05
CA ALA A 692 -3.97 -5.68 0.72
C ALA A 692 -3.25 -6.37 1.87
N THR A 693 -2.43 -7.39 1.58
CA THR A 693 -1.70 -8.15 2.59
C THR A 693 -0.19 -8.05 2.39
N PHE A 694 0.54 -8.14 3.49
CA PHE A 694 2.00 -8.13 3.45
C PHE A 694 2.53 -9.57 3.37
N GLY A 695 2.53 -10.13 2.15
CA GLY A 695 3.10 -11.45 1.85
C GLY A 695 2.13 -12.48 1.27
N ARG A 696 0.82 -12.18 1.14
CA ARG A 696 -0.15 -13.09 0.53
C ARG A 696 -1.01 -12.43 -0.55
N GLY A 697 -0.49 -11.34 -1.15
CA GLY A 697 -1.16 -10.64 -2.25
C GLY A 697 -2.44 -9.92 -1.83
N LEU A 698 -3.36 -9.78 -2.77
CA LEU A 698 -4.63 -9.07 -2.62
C LEU A 698 -5.79 -10.05 -2.47
N TRP A 699 -6.72 -9.72 -1.58
CA TRP A 699 -7.93 -10.50 -1.29
C TRP A 699 -9.17 -9.63 -1.39
N SER A 700 -10.33 -10.23 -1.69
CA SER A 700 -11.63 -9.55 -1.70
C SER A 700 -12.67 -10.33 -0.90
N PHE A 701 -13.62 -9.58 -0.33
CA PHE A 701 -14.73 -10.09 0.48
C PHE A 701 -16.02 -9.40 0.02
N ASP A 702 -17.06 -10.17 -0.28
CA ASP A 702 -18.35 -9.62 -0.67
C ASP A 702 -19.04 -8.95 0.53
N LEU A 703 -19.38 -7.67 0.41
CA LEU A 703 -20.06 -6.94 1.46
C LEU A 703 -21.52 -7.41 1.61
N GLN A 704 -21.96 -7.54 2.86
CA GLN A 704 -23.38 -7.71 3.15
C GLN A 704 -24.06 -6.35 3.06
N ILE A 705 -25.07 -6.23 2.19
CA ILE A 705 -25.86 -5.03 2.08
C ILE A 705 -27.18 -5.28 2.79
N THR A 706 -27.45 -4.47 3.80
CA THR A 706 -28.63 -4.61 4.66
C THR A 706 -29.73 -3.60 4.37
N SER A 707 -29.43 -2.57 3.54
CA SER A 707 -30.34 -1.47 3.28
C SER A 707 -30.69 -1.33 1.80
N SER A 708 -31.97 -1.15 1.50
CA SER A 708 -32.44 -0.82 0.14
C SER A 708 -32.06 0.62 -0.22
N PRO A 709 -31.85 0.92 -1.51
CA PRO A 709 -31.61 2.29 -1.97
C PRO A 709 -32.71 3.25 -1.51
N ILE A 710 -32.34 4.52 -1.30
CA ILE A 710 -33.27 5.62 -1.04
C ILE A 710 -32.88 6.75 -2.00
N ALA A 711 -33.74 7.06 -2.98
CA ALA A 711 -33.52 8.11 -3.95
C ALA A 711 -33.82 9.48 -3.34
N ASN A 712 -32.91 10.45 -3.51
CA ASN A 712 -33.12 11.85 -3.14
C ASN A 712 -32.15 12.76 -3.87
N PHE A 713 -32.57 14.05 -4.13
CA PHE A 713 -31.72 15.02 -4.80
C PHE A 713 -32.18 16.46 -4.55
N ASN A 714 -31.28 17.40 -4.82
CA ASN A 714 -31.55 18.85 -4.84
C ASN A 714 -31.18 19.46 -6.20
N VAL A 715 -31.65 20.68 -6.45
CA VAL A 715 -31.29 21.48 -7.61
C VAL A 715 -30.79 22.85 -7.15
N ASP A 716 -29.92 23.47 -7.94
CA ASP A 716 -29.40 24.83 -7.70
C ASP A 716 -30.45 25.90 -7.95
N ASP A 717 -31.32 25.75 -9.00
CA ASP A 717 -32.42 26.61 -9.29
C ASP A 717 -33.58 25.83 -9.93
N SER A 718 -34.80 26.27 -9.76
CA SER A 718 -36.01 25.62 -10.28
C SER A 718 -36.92 26.54 -11.10
N ILE A 719 -36.65 27.86 -11.16
CA ILE A 719 -37.47 28.84 -11.83
C ILE A 719 -36.65 29.66 -12.82
N PHE A 720 -36.94 29.51 -14.08
CA PHE A 720 -36.24 30.21 -15.15
C PHE A 720 -37.20 31.04 -16.01
N CYS A 721 -36.73 32.15 -16.53
CA CYS A 721 -37.49 33.09 -17.30
C CYS A 721 -37.03 33.22 -18.76
N SER A 722 -35.91 32.60 -19.12
CA SER A 722 -35.30 32.61 -20.45
C SER A 722 -34.76 31.24 -20.84
N LEU A 723 -34.43 31.06 -22.11
CA LEU A 723 -33.83 29.87 -22.68
C LEU A 723 -32.48 30.26 -23.32
N PRO A 724 -31.51 29.32 -23.34
CA PRO A 724 -31.53 28.01 -22.71
C PRO A 724 -31.44 28.12 -21.18
N ALA A 725 -32.07 27.19 -20.43
CA ALA A 725 -32.04 27.12 -18.97
C ALA A 725 -31.21 25.92 -18.51
N THR A 726 -30.10 26.16 -17.86
CA THR A 726 -29.21 25.11 -17.33
C THR A 726 -29.43 24.93 -15.84
N VAL A 727 -29.63 23.68 -15.40
CA VAL A 727 -29.87 23.28 -14.02
C VAL A 727 -28.80 22.29 -13.61
N ASN A 728 -28.20 22.47 -12.44
CA ASN A 728 -27.28 21.52 -11.83
C ASN A 728 -28.01 20.71 -10.76
N PHE A 729 -27.95 19.41 -10.90
CA PHE A 729 -28.60 18.46 -9.99
C PHE A 729 -27.57 17.90 -9.03
N THR A 730 -27.85 17.94 -7.74
CA THR A 730 -27.02 17.34 -6.68
C THR A 730 -27.73 16.12 -6.13
N ASN A 731 -27.14 14.96 -6.34
CA ASN A 731 -27.63 13.69 -5.83
C ASN A 731 -27.39 13.59 -4.31
N THR A 732 -28.44 13.28 -3.55
CA THR A 732 -28.37 13.03 -2.10
C THR A 732 -28.95 11.67 -1.73
N SER A 733 -29.02 10.74 -2.70
CA SER A 733 -29.49 9.36 -2.49
C SER A 733 -28.57 8.60 -1.55
N SER A 734 -29.12 7.60 -0.83
CA SER A 734 -28.40 6.73 0.08
C SER A 734 -28.51 5.26 -0.36
N TYR A 735 -27.53 4.42 0.01
CA TYR A 735 -27.53 2.96 -0.24
C TYR A 735 -27.61 2.56 -1.72
N SER A 736 -27.11 3.43 -2.61
CA SER A 736 -27.16 3.29 -4.07
C SER A 736 -25.78 3.55 -4.68
N ASN A 737 -25.48 2.86 -5.77
CA ASN A 737 -24.20 2.93 -6.47
C ASN A 737 -24.31 3.24 -7.96
N SER A 738 -25.55 3.34 -8.48
CA SER A 738 -25.80 3.74 -9.86
C SER A 738 -27.11 4.54 -9.96
N TYR A 739 -27.18 5.43 -10.94
CA TYR A 739 -28.24 6.43 -11.06
C TYR A 739 -28.73 6.52 -12.49
N LEU A 740 -30.02 6.84 -12.65
CA LEU A 740 -30.60 7.23 -13.92
C LEU A 740 -31.54 8.43 -13.67
N TRP A 741 -31.23 9.52 -14.30
CA TRP A 741 -32.03 10.74 -14.29
C TRP A 741 -32.94 10.80 -15.49
N ASP A 742 -34.19 11.19 -15.31
CA ASP A 742 -35.12 11.58 -16.34
C ASP A 742 -35.52 13.04 -16.06
N PHE A 743 -35.11 13.94 -16.95
CA PHE A 743 -35.31 15.37 -16.78
C PHE A 743 -36.72 15.84 -17.19
N GLY A 744 -37.59 14.95 -17.66
CA GLY A 744 -38.98 15.23 -18.04
C GLY A 744 -39.14 15.88 -19.39
N ASP A 745 -38.07 16.08 -20.15
CA ASP A 745 -38.07 16.62 -21.51
C ASP A 745 -37.71 15.55 -22.56
N GLY A 746 -37.56 14.30 -22.13
CA GLY A 746 -37.17 13.16 -22.94
C GLY A 746 -35.67 12.87 -22.93
N ASN A 747 -34.87 13.70 -22.27
CA ASN A 747 -33.44 13.46 -22.05
C ASN A 747 -33.19 12.77 -20.72
N THR A 748 -32.08 12.00 -20.64
CA THR A 748 -31.67 11.24 -19.45
C THR A 748 -30.18 11.40 -19.21
N SER A 749 -29.73 11.08 -17.97
CA SER A 749 -28.31 11.04 -17.61
C SER A 749 -28.05 9.92 -16.61
N THR A 750 -26.84 9.33 -16.64
CA THR A 750 -26.36 8.38 -15.64
C THR A 750 -25.29 8.97 -14.73
N SER A 751 -24.95 10.22 -14.89
CA SER A 751 -23.99 10.92 -14.02
C SER A 751 -24.51 11.03 -12.59
N VAL A 752 -23.57 10.99 -11.59
CA VAL A 752 -23.95 11.15 -10.19
C VAL A 752 -24.60 12.51 -9.94
N ASN A 753 -23.97 13.59 -10.39
CA ASN A 753 -24.44 14.95 -10.28
C ASN A 753 -24.48 15.58 -11.70
N PRO A 754 -25.56 15.42 -12.46
CA PRO A 754 -25.62 15.93 -13.83
C PRO A 754 -25.91 17.43 -13.88
N SER A 755 -25.44 18.08 -14.94
CA SER A 755 -25.96 19.35 -15.41
C SER A 755 -26.83 19.11 -16.64
N HIS A 756 -28.03 19.70 -16.72
CA HIS A 756 -28.94 19.55 -17.85
C HIS A 756 -29.43 20.92 -18.34
N THR A 757 -29.50 21.06 -19.66
CA THR A 757 -29.92 22.31 -20.31
C THR A 757 -31.22 22.12 -21.07
N TYR A 758 -32.28 22.75 -20.59
CA TYR A 758 -33.60 22.79 -21.22
C TYR A 758 -33.61 23.77 -22.37
N GLN A 759 -34.15 23.36 -23.51
CA GLN A 759 -34.23 24.16 -24.74
C GLN A 759 -35.64 24.72 -25.04
N ASN A 760 -36.64 24.34 -24.26
CA ASN A 760 -38.04 24.77 -24.47
C ASN A 760 -38.66 25.29 -23.17
N PHE A 761 -39.62 26.20 -23.29
CA PHE A 761 -40.43 26.59 -22.15
C PHE A 761 -41.37 25.44 -21.74
N GLY A 762 -41.57 25.30 -20.43
CA GLY A 762 -42.41 24.24 -19.88
C GLY A 762 -42.24 24.07 -18.38
N ASN A 763 -43.08 23.17 -17.84
CA ASN A 763 -42.94 22.66 -16.49
C ASN A 763 -42.43 21.22 -16.58
N TYR A 764 -41.25 20.95 -16.03
CA TYR A 764 -40.62 19.64 -16.12
C TYR A 764 -40.64 18.94 -14.77
N SER A 765 -41.09 17.71 -14.78
CA SER A 765 -41.00 16.81 -13.62
C SER A 765 -39.74 16.02 -13.74
N VAL A 766 -38.91 16.01 -12.71
CA VAL A 766 -37.63 15.32 -12.73
C VAL A 766 -37.71 14.08 -11.87
N THR A 767 -37.25 12.93 -12.41
CA THR A 767 -37.22 11.65 -11.70
C THR A 767 -35.78 11.20 -11.59
N LEU A 768 -35.38 10.80 -10.39
CA LEU A 768 -34.15 10.09 -10.13
C LEU A 768 -34.45 8.63 -9.74
N PHE A 769 -33.90 7.69 -10.47
CA PHE A 769 -33.82 6.29 -10.08
C PHE A 769 -32.44 6.05 -9.47
N ALA A 770 -32.41 5.56 -8.23
CA ALA A 770 -31.20 5.19 -7.50
C ALA A 770 -31.18 3.67 -7.34
N SER A 771 -30.21 3.02 -7.95
CA SER A 771 -30.08 1.56 -7.94
C SER A 771 -28.96 1.12 -7.01
N GLY A 772 -29.18 0.05 -6.29
CA GLY A 772 -28.23 -0.61 -5.43
C GLY A 772 -28.45 -2.13 -5.41
N PRO A 773 -27.62 -2.88 -4.71
CA PRO A 773 -27.69 -4.36 -4.72
C PRO A 773 -29.01 -4.94 -4.23
N LEU A 774 -29.75 -4.23 -3.38
CA LEU A 774 -31.06 -4.68 -2.88
C LEU A 774 -32.24 -4.10 -3.68
N GLY A 775 -32.02 -3.55 -4.87
CA GLY A 775 -33.08 -3.09 -5.75
C GLY A 775 -32.90 -1.65 -6.23
N ILE A 776 -34.01 -1.06 -6.64
CA ILE A 776 -34.08 0.32 -7.15
C ILE A 776 -35.11 1.07 -6.34
N ASP A 777 -34.79 2.27 -5.94
CA ASP A 777 -35.75 3.28 -5.46
C ASP A 777 -35.82 4.44 -6.43
N SER A 778 -36.92 5.21 -6.40
CA SER A 778 -37.08 6.36 -7.26
C SER A 778 -37.83 7.47 -6.57
N ILE A 779 -37.44 8.70 -6.86
CA ILE A 779 -38.14 9.90 -6.44
C ILE A 779 -38.49 10.77 -7.65
N THR A 780 -39.69 11.27 -7.70
CA THR A 780 -40.13 12.22 -8.72
C THR A 780 -40.63 13.51 -8.07
N TYR A 781 -40.02 14.62 -8.41
CA TYR A 781 -40.54 15.96 -8.07
C TYR A 781 -41.33 16.51 -9.24
N SER A 782 -42.64 16.54 -9.08
CA SER A 782 -43.56 16.98 -10.14
C SER A 782 -43.46 18.48 -10.36
N SER A 783 -43.33 18.88 -11.63
CA SER A 783 -43.21 20.29 -12.05
C SER A 783 -42.07 21.04 -11.29
N LEU A 784 -40.98 20.35 -11.01
CA LEU A 784 -39.85 20.90 -10.25
C LEU A 784 -39.21 22.07 -10.96
N ILE A 785 -39.01 21.97 -12.28
CA ILE A 785 -38.37 23.01 -13.08
C ILE A 785 -39.48 23.75 -13.87
N ASN A 786 -39.58 25.03 -13.62
CA ASN A 786 -40.56 25.90 -14.29
C ASN A 786 -39.82 26.93 -15.16
N ILE A 787 -39.96 26.83 -16.46
CA ILE A 787 -39.34 27.72 -17.43
C ILE A 787 -40.44 28.44 -18.22
N SER A 788 -40.57 29.74 -17.97
CA SER A 788 -41.61 30.53 -18.61
C SER A 788 -41.18 32.00 -18.80
N SER A 789 -41.41 32.56 -19.96
CA SER A 789 -41.16 34.00 -20.21
C SER A 789 -42.01 34.93 -19.34
N SER A 790 -43.04 34.40 -18.64
CA SER A 790 -43.84 35.14 -17.66
C SER A 790 -43.27 35.11 -16.24
N ASN A 791 -42.22 34.28 -15.97
CA ASN A 791 -41.53 34.29 -14.68
C ASN A 791 -40.72 35.61 -14.52
N SER A 792 -40.63 36.10 -13.31
CA SER A 792 -39.78 37.27 -13.01
C SER A 792 -38.35 36.79 -12.79
N CYS A 793 -37.46 37.28 -13.64
CA CYS A 793 -36.03 36.99 -13.48
C CYS A 793 -35.42 37.89 -12.41
N ILE A 794 -34.64 37.32 -11.54
CA ILE A 794 -33.71 38.04 -10.66
C ILE A 794 -32.33 38.01 -11.30
N VAL A 795 -31.75 39.16 -11.53
CA VAL A 795 -30.41 39.29 -12.13
C VAL A 795 -29.59 40.18 -11.19
N THR A 796 -28.39 39.78 -10.90
CA THR A 796 -27.42 40.54 -10.12
C THR A 796 -26.26 40.95 -11.02
N LEU A 797 -25.82 42.19 -10.92
CA LEU A 797 -24.61 42.65 -11.61
C LEU A 797 -23.38 41.86 -11.15
N PRO A 798 -22.45 41.50 -12.04
CA PRO A 798 -21.22 40.83 -11.64
C PRO A 798 -20.34 41.74 -10.78
N SER A 799 -19.42 41.15 -10.00
CA SER A 799 -18.50 41.93 -9.16
C SER A 799 -17.51 42.77 -9.97
N SER A 800 -17.27 42.44 -11.23
CA SER A 800 -16.49 43.26 -12.18
C SER A 800 -16.74 42.82 -13.63
N GLY A 801 -16.57 43.73 -14.59
CA GLY A 801 -16.64 43.41 -16.01
C GLY A 801 -18.06 43.20 -16.53
N GLN A 802 -18.19 42.50 -17.67
CA GLN A 802 -19.45 42.22 -18.33
C GLN A 802 -20.14 40.99 -17.74
N GLY A 803 -21.41 41.16 -17.35
CA GLY A 803 -22.32 40.05 -17.04
C GLY A 803 -22.90 39.39 -18.28
N ASN A 804 -23.63 38.28 -18.08
CA ASN A 804 -24.33 37.60 -19.17
C ASN A 804 -25.40 38.49 -19.79
N ILE A 805 -25.60 38.40 -21.12
CA ILE A 805 -26.70 39.08 -21.82
C ILE A 805 -28.03 38.54 -21.30
N GLN A 806 -28.93 39.44 -20.91
CA GLN A 806 -30.27 39.10 -20.39
C GLN A 806 -31.30 39.22 -21.49
N THR A 807 -31.92 38.09 -21.85
CA THR A 807 -32.93 38.02 -22.91
C THR A 807 -34.36 37.89 -22.40
N ALA A 808 -34.56 37.97 -21.09
CA ALA A 808 -35.84 37.85 -20.46
C ALA A 808 -36.72 39.08 -20.73
N CYS A 809 -38.05 38.89 -20.91
CA CYS A 809 -39.01 39.98 -21.16
C CYS A 809 -39.40 40.78 -19.91
N ASN A 810 -39.10 40.26 -18.71
CA ASN A 810 -39.24 40.97 -17.43
C ASN A 810 -38.25 40.38 -16.40
N GLY A 811 -37.93 41.20 -15.41
CA GLY A 811 -37.03 40.75 -14.34
C GLY A 811 -36.74 41.88 -13.36
N THR A 812 -36.03 41.56 -12.28
CA THR A 812 -35.52 42.52 -11.32
C THR A 812 -34.00 42.45 -11.34
N LEU A 813 -33.36 43.58 -11.64
CA LEU A 813 -31.90 43.73 -11.62
C LEU A 813 -31.49 44.28 -10.26
N PHE A 814 -30.54 43.64 -9.65
CA PHE A 814 -29.87 44.11 -8.42
C PHE A 814 -28.43 44.51 -8.73
N ASP A 815 -27.87 45.31 -7.85
CA ASP A 815 -26.44 45.58 -7.83
C ASP A 815 -25.63 44.32 -7.47
N VAL A 816 -24.33 44.49 -7.33
CA VAL A 816 -23.40 43.34 -7.01
C VAL A 816 -23.63 42.75 -5.62
N GLY A 817 -24.34 43.42 -4.72
CA GLY A 817 -24.72 42.91 -3.41
C GLY A 817 -25.95 42.00 -3.44
N GLY A 818 -26.68 41.97 -4.56
CA GLY A 818 -27.88 41.18 -4.75
C GLY A 818 -29.09 41.63 -3.91
N PRO A 819 -30.15 40.82 -3.80
CA PRO A 819 -31.40 41.19 -3.15
C PRO A 819 -31.32 41.43 -1.64
N ASN A 820 -30.23 41.07 -0.98
CA ASN A 820 -30.08 41.17 0.47
C ASN A 820 -28.82 41.92 0.91
N GLY A 821 -28.06 42.52 -0.01
CA GLY A 821 -26.80 43.25 0.26
C GLY A 821 -26.70 44.58 -0.45
N ASN A 822 -25.68 45.34 -0.14
CA ASN A 822 -25.36 46.58 -0.84
C ASN A 822 -24.20 46.34 -1.82
N TYR A 823 -24.02 47.23 -2.80
CA TYR A 823 -22.86 47.19 -3.68
C TYR A 823 -21.53 47.41 -2.90
N TYR A 824 -20.45 46.98 -3.47
CA TYR A 824 -19.11 47.07 -2.87
C TYR A 824 -18.31 48.21 -3.47
N ASP A 825 -17.39 48.79 -2.69
CA ASP A 825 -16.48 49.80 -3.16
C ASP A 825 -15.70 49.38 -4.41
N ASN A 826 -15.48 50.31 -5.35
CA ASN A 826 -14.74 50.09 -6.58
C ASN A 826 -15.32 49.04 -7.54
N CYS A 827 -16.60 48.79 -7.53
CA CYS A 827 -17.26 47.94 -8.52
C CYS A 827 -17.32 48.67 -9.88
N ASN A 828 -16.89 47.96 -10.93
CA ASN A 828 -17.04 48.43 -12.31
C ASN A 828 -17.53 47.21 -13.14
N SER A 829 -18.84 47.12 -13.28
CA SER A 829 -19.53 46.03 -13.95
C SER A 829 -20.71 46.53 -14.77
N TRP A 830 -21.06 45.79 -15.81
CA TRP A 830 -22.19 46.10 -16.66
C TRP A 830 -22.88 44.83 -17.14
N ILE A 831 -24.13 44.98 -17.60
CA ILE A 831 -24.92 43.92 -18.16
C ILE A 831 -25.68 44.46 -19.39
N THR A 832 -25.84 43.60 -20.40
CA THR A 832 -26.68 43.93 -21.56
C THR A 832 -28.04 43.25 -21.40
N ILE A 833 -29.13 44.06 -21.54
CA ILE A 833 -30.50 43.57 -21.50
C ILE A 833 -31.05 43.65 -22.94
N GLU A 834 -31.26 42.48 -23.55
CA GLU A 834 -31.67 42.35 -24.96
C GLU A 834 -32.79 41.30 -25.09
N PRO A 835 -34.04 41.63 -24.70
CA PRO A 835 -35.16 40.74 -24.84
C PRO A 835 -35.47 40.45 -26.30
N ASN A 836 -35.66 39.18 -26.67
CA ASN A 836 -35.93 38.77 -28.03
C ASN A 836 -37.24 39.41 -28.57
N GLY A 837 -37.13 40.19 -29.65
CA GLY A 837 -38.27 40.82 -30.33
C GLY A 837 -38.87 42.02 -29.61
N ALA A 838 -38.15 42.61 -28.65
CA ALA A 838 -38.59 43.83 -27.96
C ALA A 838 -38.16 45.09 -28.75
N ASP A 839 -39.12 45.94 -29.09
CA ASP A 839 -38.85 47.24 -29.70
C ASP A 839 -38.48 48.34 -28.67
N GLN A 840 -38.74 48.06 -27.39
CA GLN A 840 -38.50 49.01 -26.27
C GLN A 840 -38.27 48.29 -24.95
N ILE A 841 -37.34 48.80 -24.12
CA ILE A 841 -37.11 48.35 -22.75
C ILE A 841 -37.49 49.47 -21.80
N THR A 842 -38.30 49.13 -20.76
CA THR A 842 -38.67 50.07 -19.70
C THR A 842 -37.97 49.62 -18.40
N LEU A 843 -37.20 50.49 -17.80
CA LEU A 843 -36.58 50.30 -16.49
C LEU A 843 -37.36 51.01 -15.41
N ASN A 844 -37.81 50.31 -14.37
CA ASN A 844 -38.47 50.94 -13.20
C ASN A 844 -37.54 50.73 -11.97
N PHE A 845 -37.10 51.86 -11.40
CA PHE A 845 -36.28 51.76 -10.18
C PHE A 845 -37.21 51.53 -8.99
N LEU A 846 -37.02 50.38 -8.32
CA LEU A 846 -37.77 49.98 -7.12
C LEU A 846 -37.10 50.55 -5.86
N ASP A 847 -35.80 50.61 -5.87
CA ASP A 847 -34.94 51.21 -4.87
C ASP A 847 -33.69 51.78 -5.56
N PHE A 848 -33.22 52.97 -5.14
CA PHE A 848 -32.11 53.64 -5.77
C PHE A 848 -31.31 54.41 -4.71
N ASP A 849 -30.30 53.81 -4.19
CA ASP A 849 -29.42 54.36 -3.16
C ASP A 849 -27.94 54.27 -3.58
N ILE A 850 -27.48 55.25 -4.35
CA ILE A 850 -26.11 55.40 -4.81
C ILE A 850 -25.54 56.68 -4.20
N GLU A 851 -24.26 56.69 -3.84
CA GLU A 851 -23.60 57.78 -3.16
C GLU A 851 -23.84 59.15 -3.86
N ALA A 852 -24.18 60.18 -3.06
CA ALA A 852 -24.45 61.52 -3.54
C ALA A 852 -23.15 62.24 -3.95
N PRO A 853 -23.15 63.08 -5.00
CA PRO A 853 -22.00 63.89 -5.40
C PRO A 853 -21.52 64.78 -4.27
N SER A 854 -20.21 64.85 -4.05
CA SER A 854 -19.61 65.71 -3.04
C SER A 854 -19.55 67.19 -3.54
N GLY A 855 -19.64 68.10 -2.60
CA GLY A 855 -19.36 69.53 -2.86
C GLY A 855 -20.43 70.28 -3.65
N GLY A 856 -21.69 69.80 -3.77
CA GLY A 856 -22.78 70.47 -4.46
C GLY A 856 -22.61 70.48 -5.99
N LEU A 857 -21.94 69.51 -6.55
CA LEU A 857 -21.79 69.36 -7.99
C LEU A 857 -23.08 68.88 -8.62
N SER A 858 -23.31 69.26 -9.87
CA SER A 858 -24.47 68.84 -10.66
C SER A 858 -24.25 67.57 -11.52
N TYR A 859 -23.18 66.84 -11.26
CA TYR A 859 -22.87 65.57 -11.92
C TYR A 859 -22.35 64.60 -10.89
N CYS A 860 -22.50 63.29 -11.16
CA CYS A 860 -22.01 62.23 -10.28
C CYS A 860 -20.47 62.15 -10.36
N ASN A 861 -19.77 62.33 -9.25
CA ASN A 861 -18.30 62.35 -9.18
C ASN A 861 -17.73 61.28 -8.30
N TRP A 862 -18.57 60.45 -7.73
CA TRP A 862 -18.26 59.20 -6.99
C TRP A 862 -18.93 58.03 -7.71
N ASP A 863 -19.70 57.23 -7.03
CA ASP A 863 -20.39 56.09 -7.61
C ASP A 863 -21.60 56.54 -8.44
N TYR A 864 -21.89 55.84 -9.55
CA TYR A 864 -23.02 56.11 -10.41
C TYR A 864 -23.49 54.88 -11.19
N LEU A 865 -24.76 54.87 -11.53
CA LEU A 865 -25.33 54.00 -12.56
C LEU A 865 -25.31 54.76 -13.89
N GLU A 866 -24.76 54.18 -14.94
CA GLU A 866 -24.84 54.74 -16.31
C GLU A 866 -25.62 53.78 -17.21
N ILE A 867 -26.51 54.34 -18.01
CA ILE A 867 -27.35 53.60 -18.95
C ILE A 867 -26.95 53.96 -20.37
N PHE A 868 -26.75 52.92 -21.22
CA PHE A 868 -26.36 53.08 -22.61
C PHE A 868 -27.48 52.56 -23.53
N ASP A 869 -27.68 53.21 -24.67
CA ASP A 869 -28.60 52.74 -25.71
C ASP A 869 -27.83 51.97 -26.78
N GLY A 870 -27.56 50.68 -26.50
CA GLY A 870 -26.83 49.79 -27.39
C GLY A 870 -26.26 48.58 -26.74
N PRO A 871 -25.50 47.76 -27.50
CA PRO A 871 -25.08 46.43 -27.06
C PRO A 871 -23.96 46.42 -26.00
N ASP A 872 -23.26 47.55 -25.80
CA ASP A 872 -22.16 47.66 -24.85
C ASP A 872 -21.92 49.11 -24.41
N THR A 873 -20.93 49.29 -23.54
CA THR A 873 -20.57 50.60 -22.95
C THR A 873 -19.95 51.60 -23.95
N SER A 874 -19.76 51.24 -25.20
CA SER A 874 -19.36 52.19 -26.27
C SER A 874 -20.53 52.88 -26.96
N ALA A 875 -21.74 52.44 -26.70
CA ALA A 875 -22.97 53.03 -27.22
C ALA A 875 -23.27 54.41 -26.61
N PRO A 876 -24.17 55.19 -27.19
CA PRO A 876 -24.56 56.50 -26.62
C PRO A 876 -25.11 56.34 -25.20
N SER A 877 -24.55 57.11 -24.25
CA SER A 877 -25.07 57.17 -22.89
C SER A 877 -26.38 57.88 -22.79
N LEU A 878 -27.37 57.26 -22.15
CA LEU A 878 -28.65 57.88 -21.81
C LEU A 878 -28.57 58.72 -20.55
N GLY A 879 -27.54 58.57 -19.75
CA GLY A 879 -27.26 59.38 -18.57
C GLY A 879 -26.59 58.62 -17.46
N GLN A 880 -25.99 59.41 -16.54
CA GLN A 880 -25.39 58.91 -15.28
C GLN A 880 -26.26 59.35 -14.11
N TYR A 881 -26.56 58.46 -13.20
CA TYR A 881 -27.53 58.64 -12.12
C TYR A 881 -26.89 58.35 -10.76
N CYS A 882 -27.19 59.19 -9.75
CA CYS A 882 -26.78 59.04 -8.35
C CYS A 882 -27.77 59.83 -7.46
N ASN A 883 -27.84 59.62 -6.13
CA ASN A 883 -28.90 60.03 -5.23
C ASN A 883 -29.26 61.57 -5.22
N SER A 884 -28.36 62.44 -5.57
CA SER A 884 -28.65 63.87 -5.48
C SER A 884 -29.01 64.53 -6.80
N LEU A 885 -29.05 63.83 -7.90
CA LEU A 885 -29.59 64.37 -9.13
C LEU A 885 -31.09 64.28 -9.08
N THR A 886 -31.74 65.45 -8.98
CA THR A 886 -33.19 65.55 -8.90
C THR A 886 -33.85 65.00 -10.13
N GLY A 887 -34.55 63.95 -9.95
CA GLY A 887 -35.34 63.24 -10.95
C GLY A 887 -34.99 61.79 -10.92
N SER A 888 -35.96 60.93 -10.75
CA SER A 888 -35.82 59.51 -11.00
C SER A 888 -35.21 59.33 -12.38
N PRO A 889 -34.29 58.35 -12.54
CA PRO A 889 -33.78 58.02 -13.85
C PRO A 889 -34.84 57.74 -14.86
#